data_6f516b664d2407ea166905804ec34f5f
#
_entry.id   6f516b664d2407ea166905804ec34f5f
#
_cell.length_a   1.000
_cell.length_b   1.000
_cell.length_c   1.000
_cell.angle_alpha   90.00
_cell.angle_beta   90.00
_cell.angle_gamma   90.00
#
_symmetry.space_group_name_H-M   'P 1'
#
loop_
_entity.id
_entity.type
_entity.pdbx_description
1 polymer ?
#
loop_
_entity_poly.entity_id
_entity_poly.type
_entity_poly.pdbx_seq_one_letter_code
_entity_poly.pdbx_strand_id
1 'polypeptide(L)'
;MLNRITVQLPVEGLLFWKLTGRESMSESFALTLTVLGTDARIDRSKLLGQPVTVTIPTQNLLTSRYINGKITRVAVSAVELTGTRYAVYQLTVEPDLWPMKRDRNLRIFQGQTVPQIVKTLLGEHQVNVEDKLTGSYRVWDYCVQYQESSLDFISRLMELEGIAYHFRHEADKHTLVLTDAATQYQPFSGYEVIPYHQTPSGGSTDEEGISQWALEDSVTPGIYSLDDYDFRKPNAWLFQAQQNPASPKPGSIDVYDWPGRFVDKGHGEFYARIRQERWQVEHQQIQATATAAGIAPGHTFTLTNAPFFSDNGEYLVTAAGYHLEENRYASGEGETIHRTDFTVIPASVAYRPAQSTAWPRTYGPQTAKVVGPKGESIWTDKYGRVKVKFHWDRLAKGDDTSSCWVRVSSAWAGQGYGGVQIPRVGDEVVVDFINGDPDRPIITGRVYNDASMPPWALPAAATQMGFMSRTKDGSVDNANALRFEDKAGAEQVWIQAERNLDINVKNDETHSTEKNRTQFVGEDETLRVAKNQKSGIKGDVVCLTGNSRNDKVVNNFILSAGNTLRLECGESAIELSKDGSVHIIGNNFNFTAKQNAQINTLSGELHLNPDDGQNVIDPPGASLQGEIQQEVDSFFVINGNK
;
A
#
# COMPACT_ATOMS: atom_id res chain seq x y z
N MET A 1 22.79 -42.53 -43.45
CA MET A 1 22.36 -42.22 -42.06
C MET A 1 22.24 -40.74 -41.78
N LEU A 2 22.71 -39.86 -42.62
CA LEU A 2 22.72 -38.40 -42.39
C LEU A 2 21.36 -37.70 -42.55
N ASN A 3 20.32 -38.36 -43.00
CA ASN A 3 19.02 -37.75 -43.34
C ASN A 3 17.87 -38.28 -42.45
N ARG A 4 18.14 -38.53 -41.17
CA ARG A 4 17.12 -39.02 -40.23
C ARG A 4 17.01 -38.11 -39.00
N ILE A 5 15.78 -37.90 -38.54
CA ILE A 5 15.54 -37.28 -37.25
C ILE A 5 16.06 -38.22 -36.15
N THR A 6 16.84 -37.69 -35.26
CA THR A 6 17.42 -38.42 -34.14
C THR A 6 17.05 -37.77 -32.81
N VAL A 7 17.16 -38.54 -31.74
CA VAL A 7 16.90 -38.05 -30.38
C VAL A 7 18.09 -38.40 -29.49
N GLN A 8 18.49 -37.44 -28.69
CA GLN A 8 19.43 -37.60 -27.60
C GLN A 8 18.69 -37.63 -26.27
N LEU A 9 18.81 -38.73 -25.56
CA LEU A 9 18.17 -39.00 -24.28
C LEU A 9 19.22 -39.42 -23.24
N PRO A 10 18.92 -39.27 -21.93
CA PRO A 10 19.82 -39.72 -20.86
C PRO A 10 19.94 -41.25 -20.74
N VAL A 11 19.13 -41.97 -21.48
CA VAL A 11 19.15 -43.45 -21.57
C VAL A 11 19.33 -43.89 -23.01
N GLU A 12 20.03 -44.99 -23.19
CA GLU A 12 20.29 -45.58 -24.52
C GLU A 12 19.17 -46.52 -24.96
N GLY A 13 19.13 -46.86 -26.26
CA GLY A 13 18.23 -47.86 -26.83
C GLY A 13 16.83 -47.33 -27.18
N LEU A 14 16.60 -46.04 -27.13
CA LEU A 14 15.38 -45.39 -27.57
C LEU A 14 15.59 -44.68 -28.91
N LEU A 15 14.70 -44.92 -29.87
CA LEU A 15 14.75 -44.40 -31.21
C LEU A 15 13.62 -43.38 -31.41
N PHE A 16 13.91 -42.28 -32.11
CA PHE A 16 12.90 -41.31 -32.47
C PHE A 16 11.81 -41.94 -33.35
N TRP A 17 10.56 -41.74 -33.01
CA TRP A 17 9.42 -42.12 -33.87
C TRP A 17 8.59 -40.92 -34.28
N LYS A 18 8.05 -40.14 -33.34
CA LYS A 18 7.18 -38.99 -33.64
C LYS A 18 7.47 -37.82 -32.71
N LEU A 19 7.30 -36.61 -33.25
CA LEU A 19 7.22 -35.38 -32.47
C LEU A 19 5.97 -34.60 -32.92
N THR A 20 5.10 -34.27 -31.98
CA THR A 20 3.90 -33.45 -32.20
C THR A 20 3.76 -32.39 -31.12
N GLY A 21 3.12 -31.29 -31.45
CA GLY A 21 2.84 -30.22 -30.53
C GLY A 21 3.07 -28.85 -31.14
N ARG A 22 2.80 -27.83 -30.35
CA ARG A 22 2.88 -26.43 -30.80
C ARG A 22 3.85 -25.65 -29.92
N GLU A 23 4.65 -24.83 -30.53
CA GLU A 23 5.46 -23.80 -29.93
C GLU A 23 5.01 -22.44 -30.46
N SER A 24 4.83 -21.45 -29.56
CA SER A 24 4.40 -20.11 -29.92
C SER A 24 5.26 -19.08 -29.18
N MET A 25 5.42 -17.92 -29.76
CA MET A 25 6.04 -16.79 -29.08
C MET A 25 5.23 -16.42 -27.83
N SER A 26 5.92 -16.07 -26.77
CA SER A 26 5.35 -15.66 -25.48
C SER A 26 4.48 -16.72 -24.79
N GLU A 27 4.68 -17.97 -25.14
CA GLU A 27 4.04 -19.13 -24.51
C GLU A 27 5.07 -20.18 -24.13
N SER A 28 4.83 -20.92 -23.07
CA SER A 28 5.64 -22.07 -22.70
C SER A 28 5.14 -23.28 -23.47
N PHE A 29 5.99 -23.88 -24.30
CA PHE A 29 5.61 -25.04 -25.10
C PHE A 29 5.44 -26.32 -24.28
N ALA A 30 4.66 -27.25 -24.79
CA ALA A 30 4.58 -28.64 -24.33
C ALA A 30 4.48 -29.55 -25.56
N LEU A 31 5.56 -30.24 -25.91
CA LEU A 31 5.63 -31.12 -27.06
C LEU A 31 5.50 -32.58 -26.62
N THR A 32 4.88 -33.39 -27.46
CA THR A 32 4.79 -34.83 -27.27
C THR A 32 5.84 -35.52 -28.15
N LEU A 33 6.87 -36.08 -27.54
CA LEU A 33 7.90 -36.88 -28.18
C LEU A 33 7.59 -38.35 -27.94
N THR A 34 7.43 -39.10 -29.01
CA THR A 34 7.25 -40.55 -28.98
C THR A 34 8.51 -41.24 -29.46
N VAL A 35 9.02 -42.15 -28.65
CA VAL A 35 10.21 -42.94 -28.97
C VAL A 35 9.94 -44.44 -28.83
N LEU A 36 10.63 -45.23 -29.59
CA LEU A 36 10.51 -46.70 -29.62
C LEU A 36 11.72 -47.33 -28.95
N GLY A 37 11.49 -48.35 -28.15
CA GLY A 37 12.52 -49.16 -27.54
C GLY A 37 12.13 -50.63 -27.49
N THR A 38 13.09 -51.52 -27.30
CA THR A 38 12.86 -52.96 -27.10
C THR A 38 12.58 -53.30 -25.63
N ASP A 39 13.03 -52.45 -24.71
CA ASP A 39 12.82 -52.61 -23.27
C ASP A 39 11.62 -51.77 -22.78
N ALA A 40 10.56 -52.43 -22.27
CA ALA A 40 9.39 -51.78 -21.70
C ALA A 40 9.59 -51.43 -20.20
N ARG A 41 10.73 -51.73 -19.62
CA ARG A 41 10.97 -51.59 -18.15
C ARG A 41 12.10 -50.62 -17.83
N ILE A 42 12.47 -49.73 -18.76
CA ILE A 42 13.42 -48.66 -18.46
C ILE A 42 12.92 -47.87 -17.24
N ASP A 43 13.81 -47.64 -16.29
CA ASP A 43 13.52 -46.85 -15.10
C ASP A 43 13.15 -45.40 -15.48
N ARG A 44 11.87 -45.07 -15.34
CA ARG A 44 11.34 -43.76 -15.73
C ARG A 44 11.90 -42.60 -14.91
N SER A 45 12.43 -42.88 -13.70
CA SER A 45 13.09 -41.85 -12.89
C SER A 45 14.36 -41.29 -13.56
N LYS A 46 14.99 -42.09 -14.43
CA LYS A 46 16.15 -41.67 -15.21
C LYS A 46 15.80 -40.75 -16.39
N LEU A 47 14.53 -40.66 -16.73
CA LEU A 47 14.03 -39.80 -17.82
C LEU A 47 13.40 -38.51 -17.25
N LEU A 48 12.67 -38.61 -16.15
CA LEU A 48 11.93 -37.46 -15.59
C LEU A 48 12.87 -36.35 -15.12
N GLY A 49 12.58 -35.13 -15.54
CA GLY A 49 13.36 -33.93 -15.22
C GLY A 49 14.65 -33.80 -16.04
N GLN A 50 14.97 -34.76 -16.89
CA GLN A 50 16.21 -34.79 -17.66
C GLN A 50 16.08 -34.08 -19.00
N PRO A 51 17.19 -33.57 -19.54
CA PRO A 51 17.19 -32.93 -20.86
C PRO A 51 16.95 -33.93 -21.97
N VAL A 52 16.32 -33.47 -23.04
CA VAL A 52 16.17 -34.17 -24.30
C VAL A 52 16.37 -33.21 -25.44
N THR A 53 17.04 -33.68 -26.49
CA THR A 53 17.23 -32.94 -27.74
C THR A 53 16.81 -33.77 -28.93
N VAL A 54 15.89 -33.24 -29.72
CA VAL A 54 15.56 -33.79 -31.06
C VAL A 54 16.39 -33.05 -32.09
N THR A 55 17.10 -33.80 -32.91
CA THR A 55 17.96 -33.28 -34.00
C THR A 55 17.27 -33.53 -35.32
N ILE A 56 16.96 -32.48 -36.05
CA ILE A 56 16.28 -32.50 -37.33
C ILE A 56 17.35 -32.11 -38.39
N PRO A 57 17.64 -32.98 -39.37
CA PRO A 57 18.56 -32.64 -40.46
C PRO A 57 17.95 -31.51 -41.30
N THR A 58 18.79 -30.58 -41.73
CA THR A 58 18.42 -29.53 -42.68
C THR A 58 18.79 -29.90 -44.08
N GLN A 59 18.24 -29.21 -45.09
CA GLN A 59 18.53 -29.42 -46.50
C GLN A 59 20.04 -29.34 -46.82
N ASN A 60 20.74 -28.50 -46.13
CA ASN A 60 22.18 -28.28 -46.29
C ASN A 60 23.04 -29.42 -45.69
N LEU A 61 22.50 -30.36 -44.92
CA LEU A 61 23.18 -31.49 -44.26
C LEU A 61 24.40 -31.15 -43.37
N LEU A 62 24.90 -29.93 -43.44
CA LEU A 62 26.03 -29.43 -42.63
C LEU A 62 25.55 -28.76 -41.32
N THR A 63 24.31 -28.33 -41.28
CA THR A 63 23.65 -27.76 -40.13
C THR A 63 22.50 -28.64 -39.70
N SER A 64 22.09 -28.53 -38.45
CA SER A 64 20.92 -29.23 -37.92
C SER A 64 20.04 -28.26 -37.19
N ARG A 65 18.75 -28.51 -37.22
CA ARG A 65 17.83 -27.86 -36.32
C ARG A 65 17.68 -28.71 -35.06
N TYR A 66 17.63 -28.05 -33.92
CA TYR A 66 17.44 -28.70 -32.63
C TYR A 66 16.12 -28.29 -32.03
N ILE A 67 15.47 -29.19 -31.30
CA ILE A 67 14.39 -28.92 -30.38
C ILE A 67 14.80 -29.51 -29.03
N ASN A 68 15.07 -28.64 -28.07
CA ASN A 68 15.60 -29.03 -26.76
C ASN A 68 14.58 -28.69 -25.67
N GLY A 69 14.50 -29.53 -24.66
CA GLY A 69 13.64 -29.31 -23.49
C GLY A 69 13.93 -30.29 -22.38
N LYS A 70 13.03 -30.32 -21.38
CA LYS A 70 13.07 -31.25 -20.25
C LYS A 70 11.88 -32.21 -20.33
N ILE A 71 12.08 -33.45 -19.93
CA ILE A 71 11.05 -34.47 -19.89
C ILE A 71 10.25 -34.29 -18.59
N THR A 72 8.99 -33.89 -18.68
CA THR A 72 8.13 -33.63 -17.51
C THR A 72 7.12 -34.74 -17.25
N ARG A 73 6.88 -35.62 -18.22
CA ARG A 73 5.98 -36.76 -18.13
C ARG A 73 6.49 -37.89 -19.00
N VAL A 74 6.34 -39.13 -18.51
CA VAL A 74 6.66 -40.37 -19.24
C VAL A 74 5.47 -41.32 -19.15
N ALA A 75 4.96 -41.76 -20.29
CA ALA A 75 3.98 -42.83 -20.41
C ALA A 75 4.56 -43.96 -21.27
N VAL A 76 4.24 -45.21 -20.96
CA VAL A 76 4.75 -46.38 -21.66
C VAL A 76 3.60 -47.26 -22.12
N SER A 77 3.62 -47.62 -23.39
CA SER A 77 2.69 -48.57 -24.03
C SER A 77 3.45 -49.55 -24.94
N ALA A 78 2.76 -50.28 -25.76
CA ALA A 78 3.37 -51.18 -26.72
C ALA A 78 2.71 -51.08 -28.11
N VAL A 79 3.49 -51.34 -29.16
CA VAL A 79 3.01 -51.43 -30.54
C VAL A 79 3.75 -52.56 -31.24
N GLU A 80 3.10 -53.21 -32.18
CA GLU A 80 3.74 -54.16 -33.08
C GLU A 80 3.88 -53.51 -34.46
N LEU A 81 5.14 -53.41 -34.93
CA LEU A 81 5.49 -52.86 -36.23
C LEU A 81 6.29 -53.88 -36.99
N THR A 82 5.85 -54.26 -38.21
CA THR A 82 6.54 -55.24 -39.09
C THR A 82 6.93 -56.54 -38.38
N GLY A 83 6.02 -57.06 -37.50
CA GLY A 83 6.26 -58.27 -36.72
C GLY A 83 7.20 -58.11 -35.52
N THR A 84 7.68 -56.92 -35.26
CA THR A 84 8.47 -56.58 -34.05
C THR A 84 7.64 -55.81 -33.05
N ARG A 85 7.65 -56.28 -31.82
CA ARG A 85 6.97 -55.61 -30.69
C ARG A 85 7.90 -54.58 -30.05
N TYR A 86 7.49 -53.32 -30.11
CA TYR A 86 8.19 -52.20 -29.48
C TYR A 86 7.48 -51.72 -28.23
N ALA A 87 8.25 -51.32 -27.25
CA ALA A 87 7.81 -50.46 -26.18
C ALA A 87 7.73 -49.01 -26.71
N VAL A 88 6.61 -48.36 -26.50
CA VAL A 88 6.38 -46.98 -26.93
C VAL A 88 6.46 -46.07 -25.71
N TYR A 89 7.47 -45.23 -25.68
CA TYR A 89 7.63 -44.21 -24.67
C TYR A 89 7.10 -42.86 -25.19
N GLN A 90 6.05 -42.36 -24.57
CA GLN A 90 5.50 -41.05 -24.87
C GLN A 90 5.98 -40.06 -23.80
N LEU A 91 6.78 -39.09 -24.20
CA LEU A 91 7.44 -38.11 -23.35
C LEU A 91 6.80 -36.74 -23.58
N THR A 92 6.42 -36.06 -22.50
CA THR A 92 6.09 -34.64 -22.61
C THR A 92 7.35 -33.83 -22.38
N VAL A 93 7.66 -32.97 -23.35
CA VAL A 93 8.86 -32.12 -23.38
C VAL A 93 8.45 -30.69 -23.21
N GLU A 94 8.94 -30.05 -22.15
CA GLU A 94 8.65 -28.65 -21.81
C GLU A 94 9.97 -27.85 -21.66
N PRO A 95 9.93 -26.52 -21.79
CA PRO A 95 11.11 -25.68 -21.60
C PRO A 95 11.51 -25.59 -20.11
N ASP A 96 12.67 -25.02 -19.83
CA ASP A 96 13.16 -24.78 -18.46
C ASP A 96 12.22 -23.89 -17.61
N LEU A 97 11.20 -23.31 -18.22
CA LEU A 97 10.10 -22.60 -17.53
C LEU A 97 9.12 -23.54 -16.78
N TRP A 98 9.17 -24.87 -17.02
CA TRP A 98 8.16 -25.79 -16.48
C TRP A 98 8.02 -25.78 -14.95
N PRO A 99 9.09 -25.59 -14.14
CA PRO A 99 8.94 -25.48 -12.68
C PRO A 99 8.14 -24.25 -12.28
N MET A 100 8.29 -23.15 -13.02
CA MET A 100 7.60 -21.88 -12.77
C MET A 100 6.09 -21.94 -13.03
N LYS A 101 5.60 -22.97 -13.73
CA LYS A 101 4.16 -23.26 -13.88
C LYS A 101 3.57 -23.96 -12.68
N ARG A 102 4.41 -24.62 -11.88
CA ARG A 102 3.98 -25.54 -10.80
C ARG A 102 4.21 -24.98 -9.41
N ASP A 103 4.98 -23.92 -9.31
CA ASP A 103 5.14 -23.18 -8.07
C ASP A 103 3.90 -22.31 -7.79
N ARG A 104 3.82 -21.80 -6.59
CA ARG A 104 2.84 -20.80 -6.17
C ARG A 104 3.45 -19.98 -5.06
N ASN A 105 3.45 -18.66 -5.20
CA ASN A 105 4.12 -17.81 -4.24
C ASN A 105 3.31 -16.56 -3.88
N LEU A 106 3.73 -15.94 -2.77
CA LEU A 106 3.36 -14.60 -2.35
C LEU A 106 4.66 -13.85 -2.09
N ARG A 107 4.94 -12.85 -2.89
CA ARG A 107 6.19 -12.10 -2.85
C ARG A 107 5.99 -10.66 -3.30
N ILE A 108 6.73 -9.76 -2.71
CA ILE A 108 6.67 -8.32 -3.01
C ILE A 108 7.98 -7.90 -3.69
N PHE A 109 7.84 -7.17 -4.79
CA PHE A 109 8.93 -6.50 -5.50
C PHE A 109 8.74 -4.99 -5.39
N GLN A 110 9.80 -4.26 -5.08
CA GLN A 110 9.77 -2.82 -4.91
C GLN A 110 10.93 -2.15 -5.63
N GLY A 111 10.68 -1.01 -6.27
CA GLY A 111 11.69 -0.22 -6.92
C GLY A 111 12.38 -0.92 -8.10
N GLN A 112 11.67 -1.80 -8.81
CA GLN A 112 12.22 -2.58 -9.92
C GLN A 112 11.38 -2.40 -11.19
N THR A 113 12.05 -2.50 -12.34
CA THR A 113 11.38 -2.60 -13.65
C THR A 113 10.92 -4.02 -13.92
N VAL A 114 9.95 -4.20 -14.82
CA VAL A 114 9.50 -5.54 -15.24
C VAL A 114 10.65 -6.41 -15.75
N PRO A 115 11.57 -5.94 -16.63
CA PRO A 115 12.73 -6.74 -17.02
C PRO A 115 13.61 -7.19 -15.84
N GLN A 116 13.78 -6.37 -14.82
CA GLN A 116 14.54 -6.75 -13.61
C GLN A 116 13.83 -7.85 -12.83
N ILE A 117 12.51 -7.73 -12.61
CA ILE A 117 11.69 -8.74 -11.94
C ILE A 117 11.73 -10.06 -12.70
N VAL A 118 11.51 -10.02 -14.02
CA VAL A 118 11.52 -11.20 -14.90
C VAL A 118 12.88 -11.91 -14.84
N LYS A 119 13.96 -11.17 -15.00
CA LYS A 119 15.33 -11.75 -14.96
C LYS A 119 15.68 -12.33 -13.59
N THR A 120 15.19 -11.72 -12.50
CA THR A 120 15.37 -12.26 -11.15
C THR A 120 14.73 -13.64 -11.02
N LEU A 121 13.46 -13.77 -11.42
CA LEU A 121 12.76 -15.06 -11.31
C LEU A 121 13.29 -16.11 -12.28
N LEU A 122 13.62 -15.74 -13.52
CA LEU A 122 14.25 -16.65 -14.47
C LEU A 122 15.60 -17.15 -13.96
N GLY A 123 16.39 -16.27 -13.34
CA GLY A 123 17.68 -16.63 -12.73
C GLY A 123 17.53 -17.58 -11.54
N GLU A 124 16.55 -17.38 -10.67
CA GLU A 124 16.24 -18.27 -9.55
C GLU A 124 15.87 -19.68 -10.02
N HIS A 125 15.24 -19.80 -11.17
CA HIS A 125 14.88 -21.07 -11.81
C HIS A 125 15.93 -21.59 -12.81
N GLN A 126 17.10 -20.96 -12.88
CA GLN A 126 18.22 -21.36 -13.73
C GLN A 126 17.87 -21.43 -15.23
N VAL A 127 16.95 -20.59 -15.68
CA VAL A 127 16.59 -20.46 -17.10
C VAL A 127 17.68 -19.68 -17.83
N ASN A 128 18.17 -20.22 -18.97
CA ASN A 128 19.08 -19.47 -19.82
C ASN A 128 18.34 -18.33 -20.52
N VAL A 129 18.81 -17.11 -20.38
CA VAL A 129 18.16 -15.91 -20.89
C VAL A 129 19.11 -15.11 -21.76
N GLU A 130 18.63 -14.66 -22.91
CA GLU A 130 19.24 -13.61 -23.72
C GLU A 130 18.33 -12.38 -23.71
N ASP A 131 18.85 -11.26 -23.22
CA ASP A 131 18.12 -10.00 -23.12
C ASP A 131 18.43 -9.11 -24.33
N LYS A 132 17.46 -8.97 -25.24
CA LYS A 132 17.52 -8.05 -26.40
C LYS A 132 16.65 -6.80 -26.22
N LEU A 133 16.13 -6.56 -25.02
CA LEU A 133 15.24 -5.44 -24.77
C LEU A 133 15.97 -4.10 -24.97
N THR A 134 15.36 -3.20 -25.69
CA THR A 134 15.87 -1.85 -25.99
C THR A 134 14.98 -0.75 -25.46
N GLY A 135 13.75 -1.07 -25.03
CA GLY A 135 12.78 -0.13 -24.51
C GLY A 135 13.13 0.42 -23.13
N SER A 136 12.56 1.55 -22.79
CA SER A 136 12.60 2.12 -21.46
C SER A 136 11.36 1.70 -20.69
N TYR A 137 11.57 1.07 -19.55
CA TYR A 137 10.50 0.52 -18.70
C TYR A 137 10.38 1.30 -17.41
N ARG A 138 9.15 1.49 -16.94
CA ARG A 138 8.91 2.18 -15.67
C ARG A 138 9.44 1.37 -14.49
N VAL A 139 9.84 2.08 -13.45
CA VAL A 139 10.12 1.48 -12.15
C VAL A 139 8.79 1.33 -11.38
N TRP A 140 8.48 0.13 -10.96
CA TRP A 140 7.32 -0.15 -10.12
C TRP A 140 7.68 0.10 -8.66
N ASP A 141 6.96 1.01 -8.01
CA ASP A 141 7.14 1.26 -6.57
C ASP A 141 6.77 0.02 -5.75
N TYR A 142 5.76 -0.73 -6.22
CA TYR A 142 5.22 -1.89 -5.53
C TYR A 142 4.53 -2.83 -6.51
N CYS A 143 4.93 -4.08 -6.51
CA CYS A 143 4.40 -5.12 -7.40
C CYS A 143 4.38 -6.46 -6.65
N VAL A 144 3.22 -7.10 -6.58
CA VAL A 144 2.99 -8.28 -5.76
C VAL A 144 2.71 -9.49 -6.63
N GLN A 145 3.52 -10.52 -6.48
CA GLN A 145 3.12 -11.88 -6.87
C GLN A 145 2.15 -12.39 -5.80
N TYR A 146 0.89 -12.58 -6.17
CA TYR A 146 -0.16 -12.90 -5.20
C TYR A 146 -0.87 -14.21 -5.53
N GLN A 147 -0.53 -15.30 -4.82
CA GLN A 147 -1.13 -16.62 -4.96
C GLN A 147 -1.17 -17.16 -6.40
N GLU A 148 -0.23 -16.78 -7.22
CA GLU A 148 -0.09 -17.17 -8.61
C GLU A 148 1.25 -17.89 -8.84
N SER A 149 1.37 -18.62 -9.95
CA SER A 149 2.62 -19.23 -10.35
C SER A 149 3.64 -18.15 -10.74
N SER A 150 4.93 -18.48 -10.63
CA SER A 150 5.98 -17.55 -11.08
C SER A 150 5.88 -17.27 -12.57
N LEU A 151 5.44 -18.25 -13.38
CA LEU A 151 5.22 -18.03 -14.80
C LEU A 151 4.05 -17.10 -15.08
N ASP A 152 2.91 -17.28 -14.43
CA ASP A 152 1.76 -16.38 -14.60
C ASP A 152 2.11 -14.95 -14.19
N PHE A 153 2.85 -14.81 -13.08
CA PHE A 153 3.31 -13.50 -12.60
C PHE A 153 4.17 -12.77 -13.64
N ILE A 154 5.23 -13.40 -14.16
CA ILE A 154 6.07 -12.74 -15.17
C ILE A 154 5.33 -12.57 -16.50
N SER A 155 4.44 -13.49 -16.88
CA SER A 155 3.69 -13.42 -18.12
C SER A 155 2.77 -12.21 -18.16
N ARG A 156 1.94 -11.98 -17.11
CA ARG A 156 1.05 -10.81 -17.07
C ARG A 156 1.80 -9.47 -17.05
N LEU A 157 3.00 -9.44 -16.44
CA LEU A 157 3.85 -8.25 -16.44
C LEU A 157 4.45 -7.99 -17.83
N MET A 158 4.98 -9.02 -18.48
CA MET A 158 5.50 -8.91 -19.84
C MET A 158 4.40 -8.55 -20.85
N GLU A 159 3.23 -9.15 -20.73
CA GLU A 159 2.05 -8.83 -21.55
C GLU A 159 1.64 -7.36 -21.42
N LEU A 160 1.68 -6.79 -20.21
CA LEU A 160 1.38 -5.38 -19.96
C LEU A 160 2.41 -4.46 -20.62
N GLU A 161 3.68 -4.76 -20.46
CA GLU A 161 4.81 -3.96 -20.97
C GLU A 161 5.13 -4.23 -22.45
N GLY A 162 4.42 -5.19 -23.08
CA GLY A 162 4.64 -5.55 -24.49
C GLY A 162 5.95 -6.29 -24.75
N ILE A 163 6.49 -6.95 -23.75
CA ILE A 163 7.71 -7.77 -23.85
C ILE A 163 7.32 -9.15 -24.37
N ALA A 164 7.93 -9.56 -25.46
CA ALA A 164 7.78 -10.89 -26.03
C ALA A 164 8.98 -11.78 -25.71
N TYR A 165 8.79 -13.08 -25.81
CA TYR A 165 9.89 -14.03 -25.77
C TYR A 165 9.66 -15.20 -26.73
N HIS A 166 10.75 -15.84 -27.10
CA HIS A 166 10.76 -17.10 -27.84
C HIS A 166 11.93 -17.95 -27.38
N PHE A 167 11.96 -19.21 -27.80
CA PHE A 167 13.06 -20.10 -27.47
C PHE A 167 14.01 -20.28 -28.68
N ARG A 168 15.30 -20.09 -28.44
CA ARG A 168 16.32 -20.50 -29.37
C ARG A 168 16.88 -21.83 -28.90
N HIS A 169 16.69 -22.86 -29.72
CA HIS A 169 17.13 -24.23 -29.43
C HIS A 169 18.54 -24.50 -29.97
N GLU A 170 19.36 -25.10 -29.15
CA GLU A 170 20.72 -25.52 -29.46
C GLU A 170 20.88 -27.02 -29.16
N ALA A 171 22.02 -27.60 -29.49
CA ALA A 171 22.24 -29.04 -29.35
C ALA A 171 22.11 -29.56 -27.91
N ASP A 172 22.50 -28.75 -26.94
CA ASP A 172 22.60 -29.13 -25.53
C ASP A 172 21.69 -28.30 -24.59
N LYS A 173 21.09 -27.24 -25.11
CA LYS A 173 20.28 -26.31 -24.33
C LYS A 173 19.27 -25.58 -25.18
N HIS A 174 18.37 -24.85 -24.53
CA HIS A 174 17.58 -23.80 -25.14
C HIS A 174 17.75 -22.50 -24.35
N THR A 175 17.61 -21.38 -25.04
CA THR A 175 17.72 -20.03 -24.46
C THR A 175 16.42 -19.28 -24.68
N LEU A 176 15.87 -18.72 -23.61
CA LEU A 176 14.73 -17.82 -23.68
C LEU A 176 15.25 -16.44 -24.11
N VAL A 177 14.78 -15.95 -25.24
CA VAL A 177 15.18 -14.65 -25.80
C VAL A 177 14.08 -13.64 -25.56
N LEU A 178 14.36 -12.59 -24.80
CA LEU A 178 13.45 -11.48 -24.56
C LEU A 178 13.60 -10.44 -25.66
N THR A 179 12.45 -9.98 -26.21
CA THR A 179 12.39 -9.03 -27.32
C THR A 179 11.30 -7.99 -27.12
N ASP A 180 11.46 -6.79 -27.70
CA ASP A 180 10.48 -5.70 -27.64
C ASP A 180 10.38 -4.89 -28.95
N ALA A 181 11.14 -5.27 -29.98
CA ALA A 181 11.15 -4.57 -31.27
C ALA A 181 11.25 -5.54 -32.45
N ALA A 182 10.61 -5.20 -33.57
CA ALA A 182 10.59 -6.00 -34.80
C ALA A 182 12.01 -6.29 -35.36
N THR A 183 12.94 -5.36 -35.16
CA THR A 183 14.33 -5.46 -35.66
C THR A 183 15.20 -6.48 -34.91
N GLN A 184 14.69 -7.07 -33.82
CA GLN A 184 15.44 -8.00 -32.98
C GLN A 184 15.35 -9.46 -33.44
N TYR A 185 14.45 -9.76 -34.37
CA TYR A 185 14.27 -11.09 -34.94
C TYR A 185 15.22 -11.29 -36.13
N GLN A 186 15.77 -12.46 -36.25
CA GLN A 186 16.72 -12.82 -37.31
C GLN A 186 16.26 -14.09 -38.02
N PRO A 187 16.60 -14.29 -39.27
CA PRO A 187 16.35 -15.56 -39.97
C PRO A 187 17.03 -16.75 -39.27
N PHE A 188 16.41 -17.92 -39.40
CA PHE A 188 17.09 -19.16 -39.06
C PHE A 188 18.20 -19.41 -40.09
N SER A 189 19.39 -19.70 -39.61
CA SER A 189 20.59 -19.87 -40.50
C SER A 189 20.35 -20.93 -41.57
N GLY A 190 20.53 -20.56 -42.83
CA GLY A 190 20.28 -21.40 -43.98
C GLY A 190 18.83 -21.41 -44.50
N TYR A 191 17.96 -20.64 -43.86
CA TYR A 191 16.55 -20.49 -44.24
C TYR A 191 16.14 -19.01 -44.31
N GLU A 192 17.06 -18.15 -44.72
CA GLU A 192 16.82 -16.73 -44.93
C GLU A 192 15.75 -16.49 -46.01
N VAL A 193 15.70 -17.40 -47.00
CA VAL A 193 14.69 -17.42 -48.07
C VAL A 193 14.04 -18.79 -48.12
N ILE A 194 12.73 -18.84 -48.08
CA ILE A 194 11.95 -20.07 -48.20
C ILE A 194 10.99 -19.92 -49.37
N PRO A 195 11.09 -20.77 -50.41
CA PRO A 195 10.21 -20.69 -51.58
C PRO A 195 8.85 -21.33 -51.30
N TYR A 196 7.83 -20.81 -51.98
CA TYR A 196 6.56 -21.49 -52.11
C TYR A 196 6.64 -22.53 -53.23
N HIS A 197 6.26 -23.76 -52.92
CA HIS A 197 6.20 -24.86 -53.89
C HIS A 197 4.78 -25.33 -54.08
N GLN A 198 4.19 -25.03 -55.22
CA GLN A 198 2.91 -25.57 -55.64
C GLN A 198 3.07 -27.00 -56.12
N THR A 199 2.77 -27.98 -55.28
CA THR A 199 2.72 -29.37 -55.71
C THR A 199 1.33 -29.68 -56.27
N PRO A 200 1.18 -30.07 -57.53
CA PRO A 200 -0.09 -30.63 -58.02
C PRO A 200 -0.33 -31.95 -57.29
N SER A 201 -1.45 -32.05 -56.58
CA SER A 201 -2.00 -33.32 -56.06
C SER A 201 -1.16 -34.04 -55.00
N GLY A 202 -0.52 -33.33 -54.04
CA GLY A 202 0.05 -33.96 -52.85
C GLY A 202 1.33 -34.81 -53.11
N GLY A 203 2.04 -34.58 -54.21
CA GLY A 203 3.37 -35.18 -54.45
C GLY A 203 4.42 -34.58 -53.55
N SER A 204 5.28 -35.44 -52.97
CA SER A 204 6.48 -35.01 -52.28
C SER A 204 7.43 -34.36 -53.28
N THR A 205 7.86 -33.12 -52.99
CA THR A 205 9.05 -32.54 -53.66
C THR A 205 10.25 -32.85 -52.84
N ASP A 206 11.36 -33.18 -53.48
CA ASP A 206 12.67 -33.41 -52.82
C ASP A 206 13.22 -32.11 -52.21
N GLU A 207 12.58 -30.96 -52.48
CA GLU A 207 12.99 -29.65 -52.01
C GLU A 207 12.08 -29.16 -50.86
N GLU A 208 12.69 -28.63 -49.80
CA GLU A 208 11.98 -28.00 -48.70
C GLU A 208 11.31 -26.69 -49.14
N GLY A 209 10.08 -26.45 -48.71
CA GLY A 209 9.36 -25.22 -49.03
C GLY A 209 8.01 -25.11 -48.37
N ILE A 210 7.30 -24.05 -48.70
CA ILE A 210 5.95 -23.76 -48.21
C ILE A 210 4.95 -24.28 -49.23
N SER A 211 3.97 -25.09 -48.79
CA SER A 211 2.97 -25.73 -49.64
C SER A 211 1.56 -25.14 -49.50
N GLN A 212 1.29 -24.44 -48.41
CA GLN A 212 0.03 -23.75 -48.18
C GLN A 212 0.28 -22.36 -47.63
N TRP A 213 -0.51 -21.39 -48.08
CA TRP A 213 -0.42 -19.98 -47.65
C TRP A 213 -1.82 -19.37 -47.67
N ALA A 214 -2.34 -19.04 -46.50
CA ALA A 214 -3.70 -18.52 -46.33
C ALA A 214 -3.68 -17.26 -45.49
N LEU A 215 -4.08 -16.14 -46.09
CA LEU A 215 -4.25 -14.88 -45.38
C LEU A 215 -5.53 -14.93 -44.55
N GLU A 216 -5.47 -14.43 -43.35
CA GLU A 216 -6.58 -14.32 -42.42
C GLU A 216 -6.61 -12.91 -41.83
N ASP A 217 -7.70 -12.18 -42.10
CA ASP A 217 -7.94 -10.86 -41.54
C ASP A 217 -9.09 -10.93 -40.56
N SER A 218 -8.89 -10.38 -39.36
CA SER A 218 -9.86 -10.34 -38.27
C SER A 218 -10.26 -8.91 -37.91
N VAL A 219 -11.52 -8.69 -37.55
CA VAL A 219 -11.96 -7.41 -37.01
C VAL A 219 -11.40 -7.25 -35.56
N THR A 220 -10.70 -6.18 -35.33
CA THR A 220 -10.17 -5.83 -34.00
C THR A 220 -10.76 -4.50 -33.52
N PRO A 221 -10.73 -4.22 -32.22
CA PRO A 221 -11.14 -2.91 -31.71
C PRO A 221 -10.33 -1.77 -32.34
N GLY A 222 -11.00 -0.64 -32.59
CA GLY A 222 -10.37 0.52 -33.23
C GLY A 222 -9.86 1.57 -32.24
N ILE A 223 -10.36 1.55 -31.01
CA ILE A 223 -10.01 2.51 -29.98
C ILE A 223 -9.65 1.74 -28.71
N TYR A 224 -8.53 2.11 -28.12
CA TYR A 224 -8.18 1.69 -26.77
C TYR A 224 -8.04 2.92 -25.89
N SER A 225 -8.81 2.94 -24.81
CA SER A 225 -8.80 4.01 -23.83
C SER A 225 -8.56 3.45 -22.42
N LEU A 226 -7.81 4.19 -21.62
CA LEU A 226 -7.53 3.83 -20.25
C LEU A 226 -7.38 5.09 -19.40
N ASP A 227 -7.72 4.97 -18.12
CA ASP A 227 -7.58 6.05 -17.15
C ASP A 227 -7.17 5.47 -15.80
N ASP A 228 -6.62 6.32 -14.92
CA ASP A 228 -6.28 5.93 -13.56
C ASP A 228 -6.35 7.14 -12.61
N TYR A 229 -6.21 6.88 -11.33
CA TYR A 229 -6.27 7.89 -10.29
C TYR A 229 -5.00 7.92 -9.43
N ASP A 230 -4.38 9.11 -9.35
CA ASP A 230 -3.30 9.37 -8.40
C ASP A 230 -3.76 10.35 -7.31
N PHE A 231 -3.90 9.87 -6.09
CA PHE A 231 -4.30 10.69 -4.94
C PHE A 231 -3.35 11.87 -4.66
N ARG A 232 -2.10 11.81 -5.14
CA ARG A 232 -1.11 12.89 -5.02
C ARG A 232 -1.41 14.06 -5.97
N LYS A 233 -2.19 13.77 -7.02
CA LYS A 233 -2.65 14.71 -8.04
C LYS A 233 -4.14 14.49 -8.32
N PRO A 234 -5.03 14.70 -7.32
CA PRO A 234 -6.43 14.26 -7.39
C PRO A 234 -7.25 14.91 -8.50
N ASN A 235 -6.79 16.04 -9.02
CA ASN A 235 -7.45 16.78 -10.11
C ASN A 235 -6.76 16.57 -11.48
N ALA A 236 -5.73 15.71 -11.56
CA ALA A 236 -5.10 15.39 -12.82
C ALA A 236 -5.98 14.45 -13.62
N TRP A 237 -6.28 14.82 -14.85
CA TRP A 237 -6.93 13.91 -15.80
C TRP A 237 -5.86 13.04 -16.45
N LEU A 238 -5.82 11.76 -16.10
CA LEU A 238 -4.82 10.79 -16.58
C LEU A 238 -5.27 10.05 -17.82
N PHE A 239 -6.51 10.24 -18.27
CA PHE A 239 -7.09 9.57 -19.42
C PHE A 239 -6.16 9.60 -20.64
N GLN A 240 -5.95 8.44 -21.24
CA GLN A 240 -5.22 8.24 -22.48
C GLN A 240 -6.09 7.41 -23.44
N ALA A 241 -6.03 7.73 -24.72
CA ALA A 241 -6.69 6.98 -25.76
C ALA A 241 -5.79 6.90 -27.00
N GLN A 242 -5.77 5.72 -27.63
CA GLN A 242 -5.10 5.51 -28.92
C GLN A 242 -6.13 4.95 -29.91
N GLN A 243 -6.08 5.45 -31.10
CA GLN A 243 -6.93 4.99 -32.20
C GLN A 243 -6.07 4.26 -33.24
N ASN A 244 -6.52 3.10 -33.66
CA ASN A 244 -5.91 2.36 -34.76
C ASN A 244 -6.52 2.81 -36.10
N PRO A 245 -5.82 3.58 -36.93
CA PRO A 245 -6.35 4.06 -38.20
C PRO A 245 -6.56 2.92 -39.23
N ALA A 246 -5.88 1.79 -39.05
CA ALA A 246 -6.01 0.62 -39.92
C ALA A 246 -7.14 -0.33 -39.51
N SER A 247 -7.86 -0.04 -38.43
CA SER A 247 -8.98 -0.88 -37.99
C SER A 247 -10.12 -0.88 -39.01
N PRO A 248 -10.59 -2.05 -39.41
CA PRO A 248 -11.76 -2.16 -40.32
C PRO A 248 -13.03 -1.66 -39.64
N LYS A 249 -14.06 -1.38 -40.42
CA LYS A 249 -15.38 -0.98 -39.89
C LYS A 249 -16.07 -2.16 -39.18
N PRO A 250 -16.73 -1.93 -38.03
CA PRO A 250 -16.83 -0.63 -37.34
C PRO A 250 -15.58 -0.27 -36.55
N GLY A 251 -14.82 0.74 -37.01
CA GLY A 251 -13.63 1.27 -36.34
C GLY A 251 -13.91 2.00 -35.02
N SER A 252 -15.15 2.01 -34.56
CA SER A 252 -15.60 2.65 -33.32
C SER A 252 -15.71 1.71 -32.11
N ILE A 253 -15.28 0.45 -32.25
CA ILE A 253 -15.22 -0.45 -31.10
C ILE A 253 -14.17 0.09 -30.13
N ASP A 254 -14.64 0.57 -28.97
CA ASP A 254 -13.80 1.10 -27.90
C ASP A 254 -13.64 0.09 -26.78
N VAL A 255 -12.43 -0.15 -26.36
CA VAL A 255 -12.10 -0.93 -25.16
C VAL A 255 -11.55 0.04 -24.12
N TYR A 256 -12.29 0.20 -23.03
CA TYR A 256 -11.92 1.06 -21.92
C TYR A 256 -11.50 0.25 -20.70
N ASP A 257 -10.28 0.45 -20.25
CA ASP A 257 -9.73 -0.18 -19.05
C ASP A 257 -9.62 0.80 -17.87
N TRP A 258 -10.18 0.38 -16.73
CA TRP A 258 -10.03 1.01 -15.43
C TRP A 258 -9.79 -0.05 -14.34
N PRO A 259 -8.75 0.08 -13.50
CA PRO A 259 -7.65 1.05 -13.53
C PRO A 259 -6.64 0.72 -14.63
N GLY A 260 -6.04 1.75 -15.22
CA GLY A 260 -5.01 1.62 -16.25
C GLY A 260 -3.63 1.24 -15.72
N ARG A 261 -3.45 1.19 -14.41
CA ARG A 261 -2.21 0.81 -13.69
C ARG A 261 -1.03 1.75 -13.94
N PHE A 262 -1.29 3.05 -14.06
CA PHE A 262 -0.27 4.07 -14.24
C PHE A 262 -0.60 5.33 -13.45
N VAL A 263 0.41 6.17 -13.21
CA VAL A 263 0.28 7.47 -12.52
C VAL A 263 0.94 8.61 -13.30
N ASP A 264 1.62 8.27 -14.39
CA ASP A 264 2.26 9.21 -15.33
C ASP A 264 1.67 9.03 -16.71
N LYS A 265 1.36 10.15 -17.39
CA LYS A 265 0.75 10.14 -18.73
C LYS A 265 1.56 9.36 -19.76
N GLY A 266 2.90 9.49 -19.72
CA GLY A 266 3.77 8.77 -20.64
C GLY A 266 3.66 7.26 -20.53
N HIS A 267 3.46 6.73 -19.31
CA HIS A 267 3.19 5.31 -19.12
C HIS A 267 1.82 4.91 -19.66
N GLY A 268 0.79 5.75 -19.48
CA GLY A 268 -0.53 5.51 -20.07
C GLY A 268 -0.51 5.49 -21.60
N GLU A 269 0.19 6.43 -22.22
CA GLU A 269 0.40 6.47 -23.67
C GLU A 269 1.15 5.23 -24.17
N PHE A 270 2.17 4.79 -23.44
CA PHE A 270 2.92 3.58 -23.74
C PHE A 270 2.01 2.35 -23.71
N TYR A 271 1.20 2.16 -22.67
CA TYR A 271 0.30 1.01 -22.55
C TYR A 271 -0.79 1.02 -23.63
N ALA A 272 -1.34 2.20 -23.94
CA ALA A 272 -2.29 2.34 -25.02
C ALA A 272 -1.70 1.95 -26.38
N ARG A 273 -0.45 2.34 -26.65
CA ARG A 273 0.27 1.98 -27.86
C ARG A 273 0.53 0.45 -27.92
N ILE A 274 1.01 -0.17 -26.85
CA ILE A 274 1.25 -1.61 -26.79
C ILE A 274 -0.04 -2.39 -27.12
N ARG A 275 -1.18 -1.94 -26.60
CA ARG A 275 -2.47 -2.57 -26.88
C ARG A 275 -2.87 -2.44 -28.34
N GLN A 276 -2.66 -1.27 -28.95
CA GLN A 276 -2.91 -1.05 -30.36
C GLN A 276 -2.01 -1.91 -31.27
N GLU A 277 -0.71 -1.95 -30.97
CA GLU A 277 0.24 -2.81 -31.67
C GLU A 277 -0.15 -4.29 -31.56
N ARG A 278 -0.67 -4.72 -30.40
CA ARG A 278 -1.18 -6.09 -30.23
C ARG A 278 -2.37 -6.37 -31.18
N TRP A 279 -3.32 -5.45 -31.32
CA TRP A 279 -4.45 -5.62 -32.23
C TRP A 279 -4.01 -5.64 -33.69
N GLN A 280 -2.93 -4.96 -34.07
CA GLN A 280 -2.35 -5.09 -35.40
C GLN A 280 -1.83 -6.49 -35.67
N VAL A 281 -1.18 -7.11 -34.67
CA VAL A 281 -0.74 -8.53 -34.75
C VAL A 281 -1.92 -9.48 -34.92
N GLU A 282 -3.05 -9.19 -34.28
CA GLU A 282 -4.25 -10.02 -34.32
C GLU A 282 -5.07 -9.80 -35.59
N HIS A 283 -5.05 -8.57 -36.14
CA HIS A 283 -5.81 -8.18 -37.30
C HIS A 283 -5.41 -8.96 -38.55
N GLN A 284 -4.11 -9.09 -38.80
CA GLN A 284 -3.58 -9.77 -39.99
C GLN A 284 -2.63 -10.89 -39.59
N GLN A 285 -3.06 -12.10 -39.83
CA GLN A 285 -2.27 -13.31 -39.64
C GLN A 285 -2.27 -14.14 -40.92
N ILE A 286 -1.24 -14.94 -41.08
CA ILE A 286 -1.15 -15.84 -42.21
C ILE A 286 -0.91 -17.24 -41.68
N GLN A 287 -1.76 -18.17 -42.06
CA GLN A 287 -1.62 -19.59 -41.76
C GLN A 287 -0.93 -20.28 -42.91
N ALA A 288 0.08 -21.05 -42.61
CA ALA A 288 0.89 -21.69 -43.63
C ALA A 288 1.32 -23.10 -43.22
N THR A 289 1.70 -23.90 -44.21
CA THR A 289 2.26 -25.25 -44.02
C THR A 289 3.55 -25.36 -44.80
N ALA A 290 4.58 -25.93 -44.18
CA ALA A 290 5.88 -26.11 -44.79
C ALA A 290 6.50 -27.48 -44.46
N THR A 291 7.44 -27.88 -45.32
CA THR A 291 8.38 -28.96 -45.06
C THR A 291 9.75 -28.43 -44.60
N ALA A 292 9.97 -27.13 -44.71
CA ALA A 292 11.23 -26.48 -44.35
C ALA A 292 11.55 -26.61 -42.85
N ALA A 293 12.71 -27.19 -42.55
CA ALA A 293 13.16 -27.43 -41.18
C ALA A 293 13.43 -26.15 -40.42
N GLY A 294 13.69 -25.02 -41.07
CA GLY A 294 14.00 -23.73 -40.46
C GLY A 294 12.82 -22.94 -39.93
N ILE A 295 11.57 -23.43 -40.08
CA ILE A 295 10.39 -22.76 -39.52
C ILE A 295 10.39 -22.86 -37.98
N ALA A 296 10.67 -21.76 -37.32
CA ALA A 296 10.75 -21.69 -35.86
C ALA A 296 10.22 -20.35 -35.33
N PRO A 297 9.41 -20.33 -34.26
CA PRO A 297 8.93 -19.08 -33.66
C PRO A 297 10.06 -18.13 -33.26
N GLY A 298 9.88 -16.86 -33.51
CA GLY A 298 10.89 -15.82 -33.23
C GLY A 298 11.97 -15.69 -34.32
N HIS A 299 11.82 -16.39 -35.45
CA HIS A 299 12.68 -16.26 -36.61
C HIS A 299 11.93 -15.67 -37.80
N THR A 300 12.67 -14.90 -38.64
CA THR A 300 12.14 -14.35 -39.88
C THR A 300 12.54 -15.20 -41.07
N PHE A 301 11.86 -15.03 -42.19
CA PHE A 301 12.25 -15.54 -43.50
C PHE A 301 11.65 -14.68 -44.60
N THR A 302 12.25 -14.71 -45.77
CA THR A 302 11.69 -14.09 -46.98
C THR A 302 10.96 -15.15 -47.80
N LEU A 303 9.65 -14.97 -47.99
CA LEU A 303 8.83 -15.79 -48.88
C LEU A 303 9.11 -15.39 -50.33
N THR A 304 9.35 -16.39 -51.20
CA THR A 304 9.48 -16.20 -52.63
C THR A 304 8.57 -17.17 -53.38
N ASN A 305 8.34 -16.90 -54.65
CA ASN A 305 7.50 -17.73 -55.55
C ASN A 305 6.05 -17.93 -55.06
N ALA A 306 5.53 -16.98 -54.24
CA ALA A 306 4.15 -17.05 -53.78
C ALA A 306 3.17 -17.09 -54.95
N PRO A 307 1.99 -17.74 -54.79
CA PRO A 307 0.94 -17.79 -55.83
C PRO A 307 0.48 -16.40 -56.30
N PHE A 308 0.46 -15.45 -55.38
CA PHE A 308 0.25 -14.02 -55.66
C PHE A 308 1.57 -13.28 -55.39
N PHE A 309 2.05 -12.52 -56.35
CA PHE A 309 3.31 -11.80 -56.25
C PHE A 309 3.33 -10.82 -55.05
N SER A 310 2.20 -10.24 -54.73
CA SER A 310 2.02 -9.35 -53.56
C SER A 310 2.38 -9.98 -52.23
N ASP A 311 2.34 -11.31 -52.13
CA ASP A 311 2.58 -12.02 -50.87
C ASP A 311 4.06 -12.32 -50.65
N ASN A 312 4.90 -12.11 -51.66
CA ASN A 312 6.36 -12.20 -51.50
C ASN A 312 6.85 -11.10 -50.56
N GLY A 313 7.59 -11.45 -49.52
CA GLY A 313 8.06 -10.52 -48.52
C GLY A 313 8.69 -11.20 -47.34
N GLU A 314 9.07 -10.38 -46.34
CA GLU A 314 9.67 -10.88 -45.12
C GLU A 314 8.60 -11.04 -44.02
N TYR A 315 8.63 -12.19 -43.37
CA TYR A 315 7.64 -12.59 -42.37
C TYR A 315 8.32 -13.08 -41.09
N LEU A 316 7.67 -12.85 -39.97
CA LEU A 316 8.04 -13.35 -38.65
C LEU A 316 7.17 -14.56 -38.32
N VAL A 317 7.77 -15.69 -37.95
CA VAL A 317 7.06 -16.86 -37.44
C VAL A 317 6.66 -16.62 -35.99
N THR A 318 5.35 -16.61 -35.73
CA THR A 318 4.81 -16.40 -34.38
C THR A 318 4.45 -17.69 -33.67
N ALA A 319 4.11 -18.75 -34.43
CA ALA A 319 3.81 -20.07 -33.89
C ALA A 319 4.14 -21.17 -34.91
N ALA A 320 4.50 -22.34 -34.42
CA ALA A 320 4.77 -23.52 -35.22
C ALA A 320 4.19 -24.77 -34.55
N GLY A 321 3.40 -25.52 -35.33
CA GLY A 321 2.86 -26.82 -34.94
C GLY A 321 3.63 -27.92 -35.68
N TYR A 322 4.28 -28.78 -34.95
CA TYR A 322 5.16 -29.81 -35.47
C TYR A 322 4.44 -31.14 -35.68
N HIS A 323 4.64 -31.76 -36.85
CA HIS A 323 4.22 -33.12 -37.19
C HIS A 323 5.39 -33.82 -37.87
N LEU A 324 6.27 -34.40 -37.02
CA LEU A 324 7.46 -35.10 -37.49
C LEU A 324 7.31 -36.57 -37.18
N GLU A 325 7.56 -37.45 -38.18
CA GLU A 325 7.45 -38.89 -38.02
C GLU A 325 8.48 -39.65 -38.86
N GLU A 326 9.13 -40.62 -38.26
CA GLU A 326 10.02 -41.57 -38.94
C GLU A 326 9.30 -42.91 -39.14
N ASN A 327 8.86 -43.21 -40.36
CA ASN A 327 8.03 -44.39 -40.65
C ASN A 327 8.84 -45.63 -41.09
N ARG A 328 10.17 -45.56 -41.18
CA ARG A 328 11.03 -46.66 -41.61
C ARG A 328 10.93 -47.91 -40.73
N TYR A 329 10.43 -47.80 -39.53
CA TYR A 329 10.20 -48.94 -38.63
C TYR A 329 8.93 -49.73 -38.98
N ALA A 330 7.98 -49.13 -39.70
CA ALA A 330 6.67 -49.71 -40.00
C ALA A 330 6.65 -50.47 -41.35
N SER A 331 7.39 -50.00 -42.35
CA SER A 331 7.30 -50.52 -43.71
C SER A 331 8.63 -50.85 -44.38
N GLY A 332 9.78 -50.65 -43.73
CA GLY A 332 11.11 -50.82 -44.31
C GLY A 332 11.49 -49.75 -45.35
N GLU A 333 10.53 -49.15 -46.03
CA GLU A 333 10.68 -48.08 -47.02
C GLU A 333 9.85 -46.83 -46.68
N GLY A 334 9.35 -46.71 -45.42
CA GLY A 334 8.51 -45.61 -44.98
C GLY A 334 9.17 -44.25 -45.11
N GLU A 335 8.47 -43.29 -45.66
CA GLU A 335 8.92 -41.91 -45.79
C GLU A 335 8.95 -41.21 -44.43
N THR A 336 9.91 -40.32 -44.24
CA THR A 336 9.94 -39.38 -43.13
C THR A 336 8.87 -38.31 -43.38
N ILE A 337 7.96 -38.11 -42.42
CA ILE A 337 7.00 -37.01 -42.46
C ILE A 337 7.63 -35.81 -41.76
N HIS A 338 7.78 -34.73 -42.50
CA HIS A 338 8.25 -33.46 -41.97
C HIS A 338 7.24 -32.40 -42.41
N ARG A 339 6.32 -32.09 -41.51
CA ARG A 339 5.29 -31.07 -41.72
C ARG A 339 5.25 -30.13 -40.54
N THR A 340 5.28 -28.83 -40.83
CA THR A 340 5.12 -27.78 -39.86
C THR A 340 3.98 -26.88 -40.31
N ASP A 341 2.89 -26.84 -39.52
CA ASP A 341 1.81 -25.87 -39.69
C ASP A 341 2.19 -24.64 -38.86
N PHE A 342 2.20 -23.46 -39.45
CA PHE A 342 2.74 -22.28 -38.75
C PHE A 342 1.95 -21.03 -39.04
N THR A 343 2.08 -20.05 -38.13
CA THR A 343 1.45 -18.73 -38.23
C THR A 343 2.54 -17.68 -38.37
N VAL A 344 2.35 -16.74 -39.29
CA VAL A 344 3.26 -15.61 -39.46
C VAL A 344 2.53 -14.29 -39.50
N ILE A 345 3.28 -13.22 -39.25
CA ILE A 345 2.90 -11.83 -39.49
C ILE A 345 3.98 -11.17 -40.37
N PRO A 346 3.68 -10.07 -41.10
CA PRO A 346 4.72 -9.30 -41.77
C PRO A 346 5.82 -8.88 -40.79
N ALA A 347 7.07 -9.02 -41.16
CA ALA A 347 8.21 -8.72 -40.28
C ALA A 347 8.29 -7.24 -39.86
N SER A 348 7.63 -6.34 -40.60
CA SER A 348 7.50 -4.93 -40.25
C SER A 348 6.55 -4.65 -39.08
N VAL A 349 5.68 -5.61 -38.73
CA VAL A 349 4.73 -5.47 -37.62
C VAL A 349 5.44 -5.82 -36.32
N ALA A 350 5.38 -4.89 -35.36
CA ALA A 350 5.92 -5.14 -34.03
C ALA A 350 5.05 -6.20 -33.31
N TYR A 351 5.63 -7.38 -33.06
CA TYR A 351 4.94 -8.41 -32.31
C TYR A 351 4.74 -8.00 -30.85
N ARG A 352 3.50 -8.14 -30.37
CA ARG A 352 3.14 -7.95 -28.96
C ARG A 352 2.35 -9.16 -28.48
N PRO A 353 2.65 -9.68 -27.27
CA PRO A 353 1.90 -10.80 -26.72
C PRO A 353 0.45 -10.42 -26.42
N ALA A 354 -0.44 -11.41 -26.51
CA ALA A 354 -1.82 -11.24 -26.02
C ALA A 354 -1.82 -11.07 -24.50
N GLN A 355 -2.71 -10.23 -23.98
CA GLN A 355 -2.96 -10.14 -22.53
C GLN A 355 -3.96 -11.23 -22.12
N SER A 356 -3.48 -12.46 -22.05
CA SER A 356 -4.27 -13.65 -21.73
C SER A 356 -4.15 -14.09 -20.28
N THR A 357 -3.08 -13.69 -19.59
CA THR A 357 -2.85 -14.06 -18.22
C THR A 357 -3.67 -13.18 -17.26
N ALA A 358 -4.49 -13.81 -16.43
CA ALA A 358 -5.34 -13.10 -15.50
C ALA A 358 -4.54 -12.36 -14.41
N TRP A 359 -4.95 -11.14 -14.10
CA TRP A 359 -4.42 -10.42 -12.94
C TRP A 359 -5.02 -10.98 -11.66
N PRO A 360 -4.19 -11.22 -10.62
CA PRO A 360 -4.68 -11.74 -9.35
C PRO A 360 -5.56 -10.70 -8.64
N ARG A 361 -6.54 -11.19 -7.88
CA ARG A 361 -7.42 -10.37 -7.06
C ARG A 361 -7.48 -10.90 -5.65
N THR A 362 -7.51 -9.99 -4.70
CA THR A 362 -7.85 -10.27 -3.31
C THR A 362 -9.37 -10.31 -3.17
N TYR A 363 -9.89 -11.29 -2.43
CA TYR A 363 -11.33 -11.49 -2.26
C TYR A 363 -11.86 -10.91 -0.95
N GLY A 364 -11.02 -10.26 -0.16
CA GLY A 364 -11.39 -9.65 1.10
C GLY A 364 -10.21 -9.00 1.82
N PRO A 365 -10.48 -8.34 2.96
CA PRO A 365 -9.44 -7.71 3.74
C PRO A 365 -8.49 -8.75 4.38
N GLN A 366 -7.31 -8.29 4.71
CA GLN A 366 -6.28 -9.04 5.42
C GLN A 366 -5.81 -8.22 6.60
N THR A 367 -5.09 -8.82 7.55
CA THR A 367 -4.40 -8.05 8.56
C THR A 367 -2.90 -8.02 8.29
N ALA A 368 -2.26 -6.96 8.76
CA ALA A 368 -0.84 -6.77 8.65
C ALA A 368 -0.31 -6.01 9.88
N LYS A 369 0.96 -6.13 10.16
CA LYS A 369 1.62 -5.42 11.24
C LYS A 369 2.28 -4.15 10.72
N VAL A 370 2.04 -3.02 11.37
CA VAL A 370 2.73 -1.75 11.05
C VAL A 370 4.20 -1.86 11.41
N VAL A 371 5.06 -1.40 10.52
CA VAL A 371 6.53 -1.47 10.64
C VAL A 371 7.19 -0.13 10.37
N GLY A 372 8.42 0.01 10.81
CA GLY A 372 9.23 1.20 10.64
C GLY A 372 10.70 0.93 10.90
N PRO A 373 11.58 1.95 10.83
CA PRO A 373 12.98 1.84 11.19
C PRO A 373 13.16 1.38 12.63
N LYS A 374 14.27 0.73 12.91
CA LYS A 374 14.59 0.25 14.26
C LYS A 374 14.60 1.40 15.27
N GLY A 375 13.82 1.26 16.34
CA GLY A 375 13.74 2.25 17.42
C GLY A 375 12.63 3.30 17.24
N GLU A 376 12.01 3.40 16.08
CA GLU A 376 10.88 4.31 15.87
C GLU A 376 9.56 3.65 16.29
N SER A 377 8.81 4.31 17.16
CA SER A 377 7.47 3.88 17.57
C SER A 377 6.36 4.43 16.66
N ILE A 378 6.63 5.52 15.92
CA ILE A 378 5.72 6.14 14.95
C ILE A 378 6.53 6.46 13.70
N TRP A 379 6.13 5.89 12.56
CA TRP A 379 6.77 6.13 11.28
C TRP A 379 5.71 6.42 10.21
N THR A 380 5.69 7.64 9.69
CA THR A 380 4.68 8.11 8.75
C THR A 380 5.25 9.15 7.80
N ASP A 381 4.62 9.33 6.65
CA ASP A 381 4.93 10.39 5.71
C ASP A 381 3.97 11.60 5.84
N LYS A 382 4.13 12.59 4.97
CA LYS A 382 3.30 13.81 4.96
C LYS A 382 1.81 13.57 4.69
N TYR A 383 1.42 12.40 4.19
CA TYR A 383 0.03 12.01 3.95
C TYR A 383 -0.56 11.15 5.07
N GLY A 384 0.18 10.92 6.14
CA GLY A 384 -0.25 10.03 7.22
C GLY A 384 -0.21 8.56 6.84
N ARG A 385 0.51 8.18 5.79
CA ARG A 385 0.69 6.79 5.37
C ARG A 385 1.66 6.07 6.28
N VAL A 386 1.52 4.76 6.37
CA VAL A 386 2.41 3.89 7.14
C VAL A 386 2.89 2.73 6.27
N LYS A 387 3.90 2.02 6.74
CA LYS A 387 4.40 0.80 6.11
C LYS A 387 3.99 -0.41 6.93
N VAL A 388 3.77 -1.53 6.25
CA VAL A 388 3.27 -2.75 6.88
C VAL A 388 4.09 -3.97 6.46
N LYS A 389 4.05 -5.00 7.30
CA LYS A 389 4.47 -6.36 6.96
C LYS A 389 3.23 -7.23 6.96
N PHE A 390 2.92 -7.83 5.80
CA PHE A 390 1.86 -8.84 5.70
C PHE A 390 2.29 -10.14 6.38
N HIS A 391 1.35 -10.86 6.98
CA HIS A 391 1.65 -12.11 7.68
C HIS A 391 2.19 -13.20 6.76
N TRP A 392 1.78 -13.20 5.50
CA TRP A 392 2.26 -14.13 4.49
C TRP A 392 3.63 -13.78 3.91
N ASP A 393 4.14 -12.56 4.12
CA ASP A 393 5.42 -12.17 3.53
C ASP A 393 6.59 -12.76 4.31
N ARG A 394 7.11 -13.85 3.76
CA ARG A 394 8.24 -14.61 4.32
C ARG A 394 9.60 -13.93 4.15
N LEU A 395 9.69 -13.00 3.19
CA LEU A 395 10.95 -12.37 2.79
C LEU A 395 11.15 -10.99 3.43
N ALA A 396 10.07 -10.36 3.89
CA ALA A 396 10.12 -9.06 4.53
C ALA A 396 10.90 -9.10 5.85
N LYS A 397 11.80 -8.14 6.03
CA LYS A 397 12.63 -8.01 7.26
C LYS A 397 11.83 -7.55 8.48
N GLY A 398 10.66 -6.95 8.28
CA GLY A 398 9.85 -6.37 9.34
C GLY A 398 10.28 -4.95 9.74
N ASP A 399 10.96 -4.27 8.85
CA ASP A 399 11.37 -2.88 8.94
C ASP A 399 10.64 -2.02 7.89
N ASP A 400 11.05 -0.77 7.71
CA ASP A 400 10.49 0.18 6.76
C ASP A 400 10.73 -0.18 5.27
N THR A 401 11.43 -1.27 4.98
CA THR A 401 11.58 -1.81 3.62
C THR A 401 10.52 -2.86 3.27
N SER A 402 9.66 -3.26 4.22
CA SER A 402 8.74 -4.39 4.04
C SER A 402 7.57 -4.12 3.10
N SER A 403 7.18 -2.87 2.89
CA SER A 403 6.12 -2.52 1.93
C SER A 403 6.30 -1.11 1.34
N CYS A 404 5.44 -0.76 0.39
CA CYS A 404 5.22 0.63 0.01
C CYS A 404 4.56 1.42 1.15
N TRP A 405 4.44 2.73 0.98
CA TRP A 405 3.62 3.59 1.81
C TRP A 405 2.13 3.30 1.58
N VAL A 406 1.42 2.85 2.61
CA VAL A 406 0.01 2.49 2.57
C VAL A 406 -0.84 3.60 3.17
N ARG A 407 -1.85 4.07 2.43
CA ARG A 407 -2.80 5.09 2.91
C ARG A 407 -3.63 4.52 4.06
N VAL A 408 -3.93 5.38 5.04
CA VAL A 408 -4.79 5.05 6.19
C VAL A 408 -6.12 5.78 6.03
N SER A 409 -7.21 5.03 6.04
CA SER A 409 -8.57 5.59 6.07
C SER A 409 -8.79 6.30 7.40
N SER A 410 -9.48 7.44 7.37
CA SER A 410 -9.94 8.18 8.55
C SER A 410 -11.46 8.20 8.57
N ALA A 411 -12.05 8.19 9.75
CA ALA A 411 -13.49 8.36 9.92
C ALA A 411 -13.99 9.73 9.43
N TRP A 412 -13.12 10.73 9.39
CA TRP A 412 -13.41 12.08 8.91
C TRP A 412 -12.17 12.69 8.30
N ALA A 413 -12.22 13.01 7.01
CA ALA A 413 -11.10 13.59 6.27
C ALA A 413 -11.62 14.70 5.34
N GLY A 414 -11.16 15.93 5.55
CA GLY A 414 -11.49 17.09 4.73
C GLY A 414 -10.28 18.00 4.52
N GLN A 415 -10.48 19.10 3.80
CA GLN A 415 -9.42 20.05 3.49
C GLN A 415 -9.03 20.87 4.73
N GLY A 416 -7.97 20.45 5.42
CA GLY A 416 -7.47 21.12 6.62
C GLY A 416 -8.27 20.84 7.89
N TYR A 417 -9.19 19.86 7.87
CA TYR A 417 -9.97 19.44 9.04
C TYR A 417 -10.23 17.94 9.01
N GLY A 418 -10.56 17.36 10.17
CA GLY A 418 -10.88 15.93 10.31
C GLY A 418 -10.15 15.25 11.46
N GLY A 419 -10.22 13.93 11.49
CA GLY A 419 -9.56 13.07 12.48
C GLY A 419 -8.24 12.52 11.96
N VAL A 420 -7.18 12.62 12.74
CA VAL A 420 -5.87 12.06 12.42
C VAL A 420 -5.42 11.12 13.54
N GLN A 421 -5.23 9.85 13.20
CA GLN A 421 -4.77 8.82 14.12
C GLN A 421 -3.80 7.92 13.37
N ILE A 422 -2.51 8.15 13.52
CA ILE A 422 -1.48 7.36 12.84
C ILE A 422 -1.31 6.01 13.54
N PRO A 423 -1.47 4.88 12.83
CA PRO A 423 -1.12 3.56 13.37
C PRO A 423 0.36 3.51 13.74
N ARG A 424 0.67 2.96 14.91
CA ARG A 424 2.04 2.89 15.42
C ARG A 424 2.74 1.61 14.98
N VAL A 425 4.05 1.64 14.99
CA VAL A 425 4.87 0.45 14.76
C VAL A 425 4.50 -0.62 15.80
N GLY A 426 4.13 -1.80 15.30
CA GLY A 426 3.64 -2.90 16.12
C GLY A 426 2.12 -3.09 16.11
N ASP A 427 1.35 -2.07 15.77
CA ASP A 427 -0.11 -2.17 15.66
C ASP A 427 -0.52 -3.15 14.55
N GLU A 428 -1.60 -3.88 14.77
CA GLU A 428 -2.25 -4.69 13.75
C GLU A 428 -3.34 -3.89 13.04
N VAL A 429 -3.24 -3.82 11.72
CA VAL A 429 -4.16 -3.06 10.87
C VAL A 429 -4.90 -3.95 9.92
N VAL A 430 -6.13 -3.58 9.60
CA VAL A 430 -6.93 -4.22 8.56
C VAL A 430 -6.59 -3.55 7.23
N VAL A 431 -6.11 -4.34 6.28
CA VAL A 431 -5.72 -3.89 4.94
C VAL A 431 -6.72 -4.43 3.94
N ASP A 432 -7.33 -3.55 3.20
CA ASP A 432 -8.11 -3.86 2.02
C ASP A 432 -7.34 -3.44 0.76
N PHE A 433 -7.87 -3.75 -0.41
CA PHE A 433 -7.17 -3.52 -1.68
C PHE A 433 -8.11 -2.85 -2.67
N ILE A 434 -7.70 -1.73 -3.23
CA ILE A 434 -8.51 -0.96 -4.20
C ILE A 434 -8.77 -1.84 -5.43
N ASN A 435 -10.05 -2.09 -5.75
CA ASN A 435 -10.51 -3.01 -6.79
C ASN A 435 -10.00 -4.46 -6.63
N GLY A 436 -9.64 -4.87 -5.42
CA GLY A 436 -9.03 -6.18 -5.17
C GLY A 436 -7.61 -6.33 -5.74
N ASP A 437 -6.96 -5.24 -6.10
CA ASP A 437 -5.61 -5.25 -6.67
C ASP A 437 -4.56 -5.36 -5.55
N PRO A 438 -3.79 -6.48 -5.48
CA PRO A 438 -2.76 -6.65 -4.45
C PRO A 438 -1.70 -5.54 -4.45
N ASP A 439 -1.50 -4.85 -5.57
CA ASP A 439 -0.55 -3.76 -5.71
C ASP A 439 -1.06 -2.42 -5.10
N ARG A 440 -2.33 -2.36 -4.68
CA ARG A 440 -3.00 -1.14 -4.20
C ARG A 440 -3.61 -1.30 -2.80
N PRO A 441 -2.79 -1.59 -1.78
CA PRO A 441 -3.28 -1.75 -0.41
C PRO A 441 -3.75 -0.42 0.17
N ILE A 442 -4.78 -0.49 1.02
CA ILE A 442 -5.30 0.62 1.82
C ILE A 442 -5.69 0.11 3.20
N ILE A 443 -5.30 0.81 4.25
CA ILE A 443 -5.69 0.47 5.62
C ILE A 443 -7.07 1.04 5.88
N THR A 444 -8.04 0.17 6.23
CA THR A 444 -9.43 0.52 6.49
C THR A 444 -9.82 0.42 7.97
N GLY A 445 -8.99 -0.19 8.81
CA GLY A 445 -9.26 -0.35 10.23
C GLY A 445 -8.06 -0.82 11.03
N ARG A 446 -8.31 -1.09 12.31
CA ARG A 446 -7.36 -1.61 13.29
C ARG A 446 -8.03 -2.66 14.12
N VAL A 447 -7.27 -3.63 14.62
CA VAL A 447 -7.74 -4.67 15.51
C VAL A 447 -6.78 -4.84 16.67
N TYR A 448 -7.32 -5.18 17.83
CA TYR A 448 -6.51 -5.62 18.96
C TYR A 448 -6.12 -7.08 18.81
N ASN A 449 -5.02 -7.46 19.44
CA ASN A 449 -4.56 -8.83 19.53
C ASN A 449 -3.89 -9.08 20.89
N ASP A 450 -3.45 -10.31 21.13
CA ASP A 450 -2.90 -10.71 22.43
C ASP A 450 -1.62 -9.96 22.84
N ALA A 451 -0.88 -9.40 21.85
CA ALA A 451 0.28 -8.56 22.11
C ALA A 451 -0.05 -7.06 22.21
N SER A 452 -1.26 -6.66 21.83
CA SER A 452 -1.74 -5.28 21.83
C SER A 452 -3.20 -5.24 22.28
N MET A 453 -3.41 -5.32 23.59
CA MET A 453 -4.73 -5.36 24.22
C MET A 453 -5.38 -3.95 24.32
N PRO A 454 -6.72 -3.86 24.43
CA PRO A 454 -7.42 -2.61 24.67
C PRO A 454 -6.91 -1.88 25.92
N PRO A 455 -7.06 -0.54 25.98
CA PRO A 455 -6.57 0.26 27.11
C PRO A 455 -7.27 -0.03 28.43
N TRP A 456 -8.48 -0.61 28.40
CA TRP A 456 -9.26 -0.99 29.58
C TRP A 456 -9.52 -2.49 29.56
N ALA A 457 -9.50 -3.09 30.77
CA ALA A 457 -9.58 -4.55 30.92
C ALA A 457 -10.98 -5.08 30.54
N LEU A 458 -11.10 -5.73 29.42
CA LEU A 458 -12.31 -6.42 29.00
C LEU A 458 -12.33 -7.85 29.55
N PRO A 459 -13.53 -8.40 29.88
CA PRO A 459 -14.87 -7.82 29.72
C PRO A 459 -15.30 -6.93 30.88
N ALA A 460 -14.52 -6.78 31.95
CA ALA A 460 -14.91 -6.06 33.15
C ALA A 460 -15.26 -4.56 32.89
N ALA A 461 -14.56 -3.94 31.97
CA ALA A 461 -14.75 -2.54 31.55
C ALA A 461 -15.63 -2.39 30.28
N ALA A 462 -16.56 -3.31 30.04
CA ALA A 462 -17.39 -3.29 28.83
C ALA A 462 -18.30 -2.06 28.69
N THR A 463 -18.57 -1.35 29.81
CA THR A 463 -19.33 -0.10 29.85
C THR A 463 -18.48 1.15 29.60
N GLN A 464 -17.15 0.98 29.48
CA GLN A 464 -16.23 2.08 29.21
C GLN A 464 -16.01 2.25 27.72
N MET A 465 -16.03 3.49 27.24
CA MET A 465 -15.69 3.86 25.88
C MET A 465 -14.83 5.14 25.86
N GLY A 466 -14.04 5.33 24.83
CA GLY A 466 -13.26 6.55 24.70
C GLY A 466 -11.95 6.36 23.94
N PHE A 467 -11.04 7.29 24.15
CA PHE A 467 -9.72 7.34 23.53
C PHE A 467 -8.65 7.47 24.61
N MET A 468 -7.60 6.71 24.45
CA MET A 468 -6.37 6.83 25.24
C MET A 468 -5.17 6.84 24.29
N SER A 469 -4.40 7.93 24.30
CA SER A 469 -3.13 8.02 23.59
C SER A 469 -2.00 7.45 24.44
N ARG A 470 -0.79 7.42 23.88
CA ARG A 470 0.43 7.10 24.62
C ARG A 470 1.52 8.09 24.24
N THR A 471 2.23 8.60 25.21
CA THR A 471 3.37 9.50 24.98
C THR A 471 4.44 8.76 24.16
N LYS A 472 4.93 9.38 23.07
CA LYS A 472 6.05 8.85 22.32
C LYS A 472 7.28 8.81 23.23
N ASP A 473 7.93 7.66 23.28
CA ASP A 473 9.13 7.40 24.09
C ASP A 473 8.93 7.58 25.61
N GLY A 474 7.65 7.61 26.08
CA GLY A 474 7.28 7.64 27.48
C GLY A 474 7.02 6.26 28.07
N SER A 475 6.66 6.22 29.39
CA SER A 475 6.27 5.00 30.06
C SER A 475 4.86 4.54 29.61
N VAL A 476 4.47 3.34 30.06
CA VAL A 476 3.12 2.80 29.78
C VAL A 476 2.00 3.61 30.43
N ASP A 477 2.32 4.39 31.47
CA ASP A 477 1.34 5.18 32.22
C ASP A 477 1.16 6.58 31.65
N ASN A 478 2.06 7.05 30.78
CA ASN A 478 2.01 8.38 30.20
C ASN A 478 1.00 8.44 29.04
N ALA A 479 -0.14 9.07 29.27
CA ALA A 479 -1.24 9.12 28.32
C ALA A 479 -2.11 10.38 28.42
N ASN A 480 -2.64 10.84 27.29
CA ASN A 480 -3.81 11.71 27.27
C ASN A 480 -5.05 10.84 27.03
N ALA A 481 -6.16 11.14 27.68
CA ALA A 481 -7.36 10.33 27.57
C ALA A 481 -8.66 11.14 27.63
N LEU A 482 -9.67 10.62 26.95
CA LEU A 482 -11.08 10.97 27.11
C LEU A 482 -11.86 9.67 27.24
N ARG A 483 -12.48 9.43 28.39
CA ARG A 483 -13.21 8.20 28.69
C ARG A 483 -14.62 8.53 29.19
N PHE A 484 -15.57 7.73 28.78
CA PHE A 484 -16.94 7.68 29.29
C PHE A 484 -17.13 6.35 30.01
N GLU A 485 -17.74 6.38 31.19
CA GLU A 485 -18.24 5.23 31.90
C GLU A 485 -19.75 5.30 31.91
N ASP A 486 -20.44 4.31 31.35
CA ASP A 486 -21.88 4.28 31.19
C ASP A 486 -22.56 3.27 32.13
N LYS A 487 -21.85 2.80 33.17
CA LYS A 487 -22.42 1.91 34.19
C LYS A 487 -23.38 2.68 35.09
N ALA A 488 -24.64 2.24 35.15
CA ALA A 488 -25.67 2.87 35.95
C ALA A 488 -25.24 3.05 37.42
N GLY A 489 -25.30 4.30 37.90
CA GLY A 489 -24.87 4.72 39.24
C GLY A 489 -23.36 4.94 39.42
N ALA A 490 -22.59 4.79 38.32
CA ALA A 490 -21.14 5.05 38.30
C ALA A 490 -20.71 5.81 37.03
N GLU A 491 -21.66 6.48 36.39
CA GLU A 491 -21.44 7.24 35.16
C GLU A 491 -20.37 8.33 35.37
N GLN A 492 -19.47 8.43 34.43
CA GLN A 492 -18.34 9.36 34.51
C GLN A 492 -17.86 9.80 33.13
N VAL A 493 -17.56 11.08 32.99
CA VAL A 493 -16.69 11.59 31.93
C VAL A 493 -15.35 11.94 32.55
N TRP A 494 -14.28 11.35 32.04
CA TRP A 494 -12.92 11.55 32.54
C TRP A 494 -12.00 12.07 31.43
N ILE A 495 -11.36 13.21 31.71
CA ILE A 495 -10.41 13.86 30.82
C ILE A 495 -9.05 13.90 31.51
N GLN A 496 -8.03 13.40 30.87
CA GLN A 496 -6.65 13.45 31.35
C GLN A 496 -5.75 14.09 30.29
N ALA A 497 -4.96 15.06 30.70
CA ALA A 497 -3.83 15.58 29.95
C ALA A 497 -2.54 15.17 30.66
N GLU A 498 -1.61 14.54 29.97
CA GLU A 498 -0.34 14.10 30.54
C GLU A 498 0.55 15.30 30.97
N ARG A 499 0.42 16.43 30.29
CA ARG A 499 1.21 17.63 30.60
C ARG A 499 0.33 18.87 30.64
N ASN A 500 -0.13 19.36 29.53
CA ASN A 500 -0.86 20.62 29.42
C ASN A 500 -2.25 20.36 28.86
N LEU A 501 -3.24 21.07 29.41
CA LEU A 501 -4.60 21.16 28.88
C LEU A 501 -4.87 22.62 28.52
N ASP A 502 -5.06 22.92 27.24
CA ASP A 502 -5.40 24.24 26.73
C ASP A 502 -6.85 24.24 26.23
N ILE A 503 -7.69 25.13 26.75
CA ILE A 503 -9.07 25.33 26.31
C ILE A 503 -9.20 26.73 25.72
N ASN A 504 -9.61 26.83 24.45
CA ASN A 504 -9.79 28.11 23.77
C ASN A 504 -11.22 28.22 23.25
N VAL A 505 -12.01 29.08 23.90
CA VAL A 505 -13.40 29.34 23.56
C VAL A 505 -13.52 30.71 22.89
N LYS A 506 -14.03 30.76 21.66
CA LYS A 506 -14.10 31.99 20.85
C LYS A 506 -15.26 32.91 21.21
N ASN A 507 -16.28 32.42 21.89
CA ASN A 507 -17.43 33.19 22.32
C ASN A 507 -17.69 32.96 23.81
N ASP A 508 -18.68 32.22 24.20
CA ASP A 508 -19.11 32.04 25.57
C ASP A 508 -18.76 30.64 26.10
N GLU A 509 -18.41 30.58 27.37
CA GLU A 509 -18.19 29.32 28.09
C GLU A 509 -19.17 29.28 29.30
N THR A 510 -19.87 28.16 29.46
CA THR A 510 -20.82 27.95 30.55
C THR A 510 -20.55 26.63 31.26
N HIS A 511 -20.43 26.66 32.57
CA HIS A 511 -20.31 25.46 33.41
C HIS A 511 -21.51 25.37 34.35
N SER A 512 -22.21 24.26 34.36
CA SER A 512 -23.28 23.95 35.30
C SER A 512 -22.96 22.67 36.06
N THR A 513 -22.99 22.71 37.38
CA THR A 513 -22.76 21.55 38.25
C THR A 513 -23.90 21.47 39.25
N GLU A 514 -24.71 20.40 39.20
CA GLU A 514 -25.90 20.27 40.03
C GLU A 514 -25.60 20.01 41.51
N LYS A 515 -24.49 19.39 41.84
CA LYS A 515 -24.11 19.05 43.21
C LYS A 515 -22.85 19.79 43.66
N ASN A 516 -21.73 19.12 43.57
CA ASN A 516 -20.47 19.61 44.10
C ASN A 516 -19.44 19.86 42.99
N ARG A 517 -18.70 20.96 43.11
CA ARG A 517 -17.51 21.25 42.31
C ARG A 517 -16.29 21.34 43.23
N THR A 518 -15.24 20.59 42.92
CA THR A 518 -13.96 20.66 43.62
C THR A 518 -12.89 21.08 42.63
N GLN A 519 -12.05 22.04 43.01
CA GLN A 519 -10.89 22.46 42.23
C GLN A 519 -9.64 22.40 43.10
N PHE A 520 -8.60 21.79 42.62
CA PHE A 520 -7.30 21.74 43.27
C PHE A 520 -6.24 22.24 42.27
N VAL A 521 -5.42 23.22 42.70
CA VAL A 521 -4.33 23.79 41.94
C VAL A 521 -3.06 23.59 42.78
N GLY A 522 -2.07 22.86 42.24
CA GLY A 522 -0.85 22.48 42.97
C GLY A 522 0.12 23.63 43.17
N GLU A 523 0.13 24.61 42.28
CA GLU A 523 1.03 25.76 42.30
C GLU A 523 0.23 27.06 42.20
N ASP A 524 0.20 27.74 41.09
CA ASP A 524 -0.37 29.06 40.92
C ASP A 524 -1.71 29.04 40.17
N GLU A 525 -2.68 29.81 40.60
CA GLU A 525 -3.91 30.16 39.90
C GLU A 525 -3.93 31.63 39.51
N THR A 526 -4.16 31.92 38.23
CA THR A 526 -4.30 33.30 37.74
C THR A 526 -5.66 33.49 37.07
N LEU A 527 -6.48 34.40 37.59
CA LEU A 527 -7.75 34.81 37.00
C LEU A 527 -7.64 36.24 36.46
N ARG A 528 -7.93 36.45 35.19
CA ARG A 528 -8.00 37.77 34.55
C ARG A 528 -9.39 37.98 33.94
N VAL A 529 -10.11 38.98 34.39
CA VAL A 529 -11.45 39.35 33.89
C VAL A 529 -11.40 40.76 33.38
N ALA A 530 -11.66 40.96 32.09
CA ALA A 530 -11.54 42.29 31.45
C ALA A 530 -12.65 43.26 31.81
N LYS A 531 -13.81 42.78 32.22
CA LYS A 531 -14.97 43.63 32.59
C LYS A 531 -15.44 43.36 34.00
N ASN A 532 -16.41 42.50 34.18
CA ASN A 532 -17.08 42.30 35.46
C ASN A 532 -16.96 40.86 35.94
N GLN A 533 -16.67 40.66 37.20
CA GLN A 533 -16.80 39.39 37.90
C GLN A 533 -17.93 39.49 38.91
N LYS A 534 -18.84 38.52 38.94
CA LYS A 534 -19.91 38.40 39.94
C LYS A 534 -19.84 37.03 40.61
N SER A 535 -19.93 37.01 41.91
CA SER A 535 -20.01 35.79 42.71
C SER A 535 -21.23 35.85 43.61
N GLY A 536 -22.02 34.80 43.67
CA GLY A 536 -23.18 34.69 44.57
C GLY A 536 -23.14 33.33 45.27
N ILE A 537 -23.02 33.33 46.59
CA ILE A 537 -22.97 32.13 47.43
C ILE A 537 -24.06 32.20 48.45
N LYS A 538 -24.94 31.20 48.54
CA LYS A 538 -26.04 31.15 49.50
C LYS A 538 -25.62 30.65 50.89
N GLY A 539 -24.56 29.90 50.96
CA GLY A 539 -24.00 29.39 52.20
C GLY A 539 -22.76 30.17 52.63
N ASP A 540 -21.89 29.54 53.35
CA ASP A 540 -20.70 30.15 53.92
C ASP A 540 -19.57 30.27 52.88
N VAL A 541 -18.75 31.30 53.02
CA VAL A 541 -17.48 31.46 52.30
C VAL A 541 -16.36 31.44 53.33
N VAL A 542 -15.43 30.49 53.15
CA VAL A 542 -14.22 30.41 53.95
C VAL A 542 -13.03 30.66 53.02
N CYS A 543 -12.28 31.72 53.32
CA CYS A 543 -11.07 32.04 52.57
C CYS A 543 -9.86 32.00 53.54
N LEU A 544 -8.95 31.08 53.33
CA LEU A 544 -7.73 30.95 54.13
C LEU A 544 -6.53 31.32 53.26
N THR A 545 -5.72 32.28 53.72
CA THR A 545 -4.51 32.73 53.01
C THR A 545 -3.32 32.49 53.93
N GLY A 546 -2.36 31.66 53.48
CA GLY A 546 -1.19 31.28 54.31
C GLY A 546 -0.16 32.40 54.55
N ASN A 547 -0.11 33.39 53.65
CA ASN A 547 0.83 34.52 53.78
C ASN A 547 0.07 35.84 53.75
N SER A 548 0.00 36.51 52.61
CA SER A 548 -0.54 37.86 52.50
C SER A 548 -1.73 37.87 51.53
N ARG A 549 -2.75 38.63 51.91
CA ARG A 549 -3.84 39.02 51.03
C ARG A 549 -3.81 40.51 50.74
N ASN A 550 -3.78 40.89 49.46
CA ASN A 550 -3.71 42.28 49.02
C ASN A 550 -4.88 42.63 48.16
N ASP A 551 -5.87 43.38 48.69
CA ASP A 551 -7.02 43.86 47.95
C ASP A 551 -6.80 45.34 47.61
N LYS A 552 -6.63 45.66 46.32
CA LYS A 552 -6.47 47.04 45.83
C LYS A 552 -7.69 47.41 44.95
N VAL A 553 -8.49 48.36 45.42
CA VAL A 553 -9.67 48.84 44.74
C VAL A 553 -9.50 50.31 44.40
N VAL A 554 -9.79 50.70 43.14
CA VAL A 554 -9.58 52.07 42.66
C VAL A 554 -10.67 53.02 43.18
N ASN A 555 -11.92 52.55 43.18
CA ASN A 555 -13.06 53.40 43.56
C ASN A 555 -13.61 53.03 44.96
N ASN A 556 -14.56 52.13 45.04
CA ASN A 556 -15.26 51.82 46.28
C ASN A 556 -14.99 50.37 46.71
N PHE A 557 -14.64 50.18 47.98
CA PHE A 557 -14.60 48.90 48.65
C PHE A 557 -15.63 48.90 49.77
N ILE A 558 -16.66 48.11 49.60
CA ILE A 558 -17.83 48.10 50.58
C ILE A 558 -17.84 46.68 51.18
N LEU A 559 -17.77 46.66 52.54
CA LEU A 559 -17.98 45.45 53.32
C LEU A 559 -19.29 45.67 54.14
N SER A 560 -20.23 44.73 54.02
CA SER A 560 -21.47 44.78 54.75
C SER A 560 -21.80 43.40 55.32
N ALA A 561 -22.12 43.35 56.59
CA ALA A 561 -22.52 42.13 57.27
C ALA A 561 -23.87 42.35 57.94
N GLY A 562 -24.76 41.36 57.92
CA GLY A 562 -26.11 41.50 58.55
C GLY A 562 -26.10 41.43 60.09
N ASN A 563 -25.10 40.76 60.67
CA ASN A 563 -25.02 40.62 62.14
C ASN A 563 -23.72 41.25 62.69
N THR A 564 -22.55 40.72 62.28
CA THR A 564 -21.28 41.21 62.83
C THR A 564 -20.23 41.31 61.67
N LEU A 565 -19.53 42.44 61.59
CA LEU A 565 -18.34 42.64 60.81
C LEU A 565 -17.17 42.77 61.75
N ARG A 566 -16.20 41.86 61.77
CA ARG A 566 -15.01 41.88 62.60
C ARG A 566 -13.75 41.89 61.75
N LEU A 567 -12.90 42.87 62.07
CA LEU A 567 -11.52 42.93 61.50
C LEU A 567 -10.58 42.71 62.69
N GLU A 568 -9.74 41.72 62.63
CA GLU A 568 -8.86 41.28 63.71
C GLU A 568 -7.43 41.14 63.28
N CYS A 569 -6.49 41.59 64.12
CA CYS A 569 -5.05 41.42 63.92
C CYS A 569 -4.37 41.28 65.29
N GLY A 570 -3.99 40.05 65.66
CA GLY A 570 -3.46 39.74 66.96
C GLY A 570 -4.41 40.11 68.09
N GLU A 571 -3.98 40.99 69.00
CA GLU A 571 -4.80 41.48 70.13
C GLU A 571 -5.70 42.68 69.77
N SER A 572 -5.69 43.17 68.54
CA SER A 572 -6.43 44.30 68.06
C SER A 572 -7.62 43.89 67.22
N ALA A 573 -8.81 44.51 67.45
CA ALA A 573 -9.97 44.23 66.63
C ALA A 573 -10.85 45.47 66.44
N ILE A 574 -11.59 45.50 65.31
CA ILE A 574 -12.69 46.40 65.08
C ILE A 574 -13.90 45.52 64.80
N GLU A 575 -14.93 45.65 65.59
CA GLU A 575 -16.18 44.92 65.47
C GLU A 575 -17.36 45.86 65.32
N LEU A 576 -18.17 45.68 64.28
CA LEU A 576 -19.43 46.38 64.03
C LEU A 576 -20.56 45.39 64.27
N SER A 577 -21.46 45.67 65.18
CA SER A 577 -22.56 44.81 65.54
C SER A 577 -23.91 45.34 65.01
N LYS A 578 -24.87 44.45 64.82
CA LYS A 578 -26.23 44.75 64.27
C LYS A 578 -27.01 45.76 65.13
N ASP A 579 -26.78 45.78 66.41
CA ASP A 579 -27.44 46.72 67.33
C ASP A 579 -26.92 48.17 67.23
N GLY A 580 -25.92 48.40 66.33
CA GLY A 580 -25.23 49.67 66.14
C GLY A 580 -24.00 49.86 66.99
N SER A 581 -23.63 48.88 67.78
CA SER A 581 -22.40 48.96 68.62
C SER A 581 -21.16 48.85 67.72
N VAL A 582 -20.16 49.69 68.01
CA VAL A 582 -18.81 49.64 67.40
C VAL A 582 -17.81 49.43 68.54
N HIS A 583 -17.15 48.26 68.53
CA HIS A 583 -16.11 47.95 69.48
C HIS A 583 -14.74 48.04 68.77
N ILE A 584 -13.88 48.85 69.36
CA ILE A 584 -12.47 48.94 68.90
C ILE A 584 -11.61 48.50 70.09
N ILE A 585 -10.91 47.43 69.91
CA ILE A 585 -10.09 46.77 70.94
C ILE A 585 -8.64 46.85 70.52
N GLY A 586 -7.79 47.22 71.46
CA GLY A 586 -6.32 47.26 71.23
C GLY A 586 -5.57 47.77 72.46
N ASN A 587 -4.30 47.48 72.59
CA ASN A 587 -3.46 47.87 73.69
C ASN A 587 -3.18 49.39 73.69
N ASN A 588 -2.99 49.97 72.47
CA ASN A 588 -2.73 51.40 72.31
C ASN A 588 -3.52 51.96 71.10
N PHE A 589 -4.19 53.14 71.32
CA PHE A 589 -4.88 53.86 70.28
C PHE A 589 -4.22 55.21 70.00
N ASN A 590 -3.75 55.42 68.75
CA ASN A 590 -3.22 56.68 68.29
C ASN A 590 -4.12 57.30 67.23
N PHE A 591 -4.74 58.38 67.56
CA PHE A 591 -5.57 59.18 66.66
C PHE A 591 -4.79 60.39 66.17
N THR A 592 -4.46 60.44 64.92
CA THR A 592 -3.75 61.58 64.30
C THR A 592 -4.66 62.21 63.25
N ALA A 593 -5.15 63.38 63.45
CA ALA A 593 -5.88 64.13 62.46
C ALA A 593 -5.01 65.23 61.86
N LYS A 594 -4.96 65.31 60.48
CA LYS A 594 -4.21 66.42 59.84
C LYS A 594 -4.87 67.77 59.93
N GLN A 595 -6.16 67.83 60.27
CA GLN A 595 -6.91 69.06 60.46
C GLN A 595 -7.68 69.00 61.78
N ASN A 596 -8.90 68.53 61.80
CA ASN A 596 -9.75 68.50 63.01
C ASN A 596 -10.22 67.05 63.28
N ALA A 597 -10.29 66.68 64.56
CA ALA A 597 -10.94 65.49 65.04
C ALA A 597 -12.12 65.89 65.98
N GLN A 598 -13.25 65.29 65.79
CA GLN A 598 -14.43 65.51 66.64
C GLN A 598 -15.01 64.18 67.11
N ILE A 599 -15.35 64.04 68.33
CA ILE A 599 -16.14 62.95 68.90
C ILE A 599 -17.42 63.53 69.47
N ASN A 600 -18.52 63.24 68.83
CA ASN A 600 -19.84 63.73 69.23
C ASN A 600 -20.73 62.60 69.72
N THR A 601 -21.37 62.71 70.84
CA THR A 601 -22.51 61.89 71.24
C THR A 601 -23.78 62.68 71.00
N LEU A 602 -24.74 62.13 70.21
CA LEU A 602 -26.02 62.82 69.94
C LEU A 602 -26.98 62.73 71.09
N SER A 603 -26.91 61.71 71.90
CA SER A 603 -27.61 61.53 73.18
C SER A 603 -26.79 60.54 74.04
N GLY A 604 -26.70 60.80 75.30
CA GLY A 604 -25.92 60.00 76.26
C GLY A 604 -24.59 60.63 76.65
N GLU A 605 -23.77 59.92 77.39
CA GLU A 605 -22.50 60.38 77.95
C GLU A 605 -21.27 59.78 77.23
N LEU A 606 -20.16 60.55 77.17
CA LEU A 606 -18.88 60.06 76.76
C LEU A 606 -18.08 59.60 77.98
N HIS A 607 -17.86 58.31 78.13
CA HIS A 607 -17.10 57.78 79.28
C HIS A 607 -15.63 57.47 78.79
N LEU A 608 -14.66 58.00 79.52
CA LEU A 608 -13.24 57.70 79.38
C LEU A 608 -12.74 57.05 80.68
N ASN A 609 -12.14 55.87 80.62
CA ASN A 609 -11.69 55.05 81.77
C ASN A 609 -12.83 54.82 82.82
N PRO A 610 -13.91 54.20 82.49
CA PRO A 610 -15.07 54.14 83.39
C PRO A 610 -14.85 53.31 84.64
N ASP A 611 -13.84 52.45 84.74
CA ASP A 611 -13.68 51.48 85.81
C ASP A 611 -12.76 51.94 86.94
N ASP A 612 -11.90 53.00 86.79
CA ASP A 612 -10.97 53.47 87.83
C ASP A 612 -11.22 54.87 88.31
N GLY A 613 -12.26 55.55 87.88
CA GLY A 613 -12.70 56.86 88.33
C GLY A 613 -11.73 58.01 88.12
N GLN A 614 -10.64 57.78 87.39
CA GLN A 614 -9.67 58.79 86.97
C GLN A 614 -9.61 58.92 85.44
N ASN A 615 -10.08 60.05 84.97
CA ASN A 615 -9.90 60.39 83.52
C ASN A 615 -8.47 60.91 83.35
N VAL A 616 -7.56 60.07 82.93
CA VAL A 616 -6.18 60.46 82.51
C VAL A 616 -6.26 60.98 81.06
N ILE A 617 -6.44 62.28 80.93
CA ILE A 617 -6.46 62.95 79.63
C ILE A 617 -5.07 63.37 79.21
N ASP A 618 -4.04 63.20 80.04
CA ASP A 618 -2.68 63.71 79.82
C ASP A 618 -1.63 62.61 79.96
N PRO A 619 -1.19 61.96 78.86
CA PRO A 619 0.01 61.16 78.92
C PRO A 619 1.27 62.04 79.13
N PRO A 620 2.36 61.55 79.76
CA PRO A 620 3.58 62.32 80.00
C PRO A 620 4.09 62.93 78.69
N GLY A 621 4.00 64.34 78.60
CA GLY A 621 4.50 65.10 77.47
C GLY A 621 3.44 65.65 76.50
N ALA A 622 2.16 65.44 76.76
CA ALA A 622 1.05 66.12 76.06
C ALA A 622 0.49 67.29 76.93
N SER A 623 0.59 68.52 76.45
CA SER A 623 -0.07 69.61 77.04
C SER A 623 -1.48 69.82 76.42
N LEU A 624 -2.51 69.61 77.16
CA LEU A 624 -3.83 70.09 76.81
C LEU A 624 -3.87 71.61 76.98
N GLN A 625 -3.81 72.38 75.90
CA GLN A 625 -4.07 73.81 75.92
C GLN A 625 -5.52 74.02 75.45
N GLY A 626 -6.44 74.26 76.37
CA GLY A 626 -7.85 74.60 76.14
C GLY A 626 -8.69 74.30 77.37
N GLU A 627 -9.68 75.11 77.65
CA GLU A 627 -10.66 74.85 78.69
C GLU A 627 -11.54 73.66 78.31
N ILE A 628 -11.59 72.65 79.21
CA ILE A 628 -12.57 71.58 79.12
C ILE A 628 -13.90 72.21 79.60
N GLN A 629 -14.77 72.53 78.71
CA GLN A 629 -16.16 72.99 79.06
C GLN A 629 -17.08 71.79 78.93
N GLN A 630 -17.52 71.27 80.05
CA GLN A 630 -18.53 70.25 80.11
C GLN A 630 -19.93 70.96 80.02
N GLU A 631 -20.51 70.88 78.83
CA GLU A 631 -21.94 71.25 78.67
C GLU A 631 -22.81 70.05 78.92
N VAL A 632 -23.99 70.31 79.56
CA VAL A 632 -24.90 69.28 80.05
C VAL A 632 -25.57 68.44 78.96
N ASP A 633 -25.25 68.72 77.71
CA ASP A 633 -25.67 67.94 76.53
C ASP A 633 -24.49 67.40 75.72
N SER A 634 -23.51 66.79 76.44
CA SER A 634 -22.49 65.85 75.88
C SER A 634 -21.69 66.32 74.67
N PHE A 635 -21.03 67.48 74.76
CA PHE A 635 -20.09 67.91 73.73
C PHE A 635 -18.71 68.08 74.33
N PHE A 636 -17.72 67.28 73.85
CA PHE A 636 -16.30 67.42 74.22
C PHE A 636 -15.50 67.90 73.00
N VAL A 637 -14.91 69.10 73.17
CA VAL A 637 -13.91 69.55 72.20
C VAL A 637 -12.54 69.51 72.87
N ILE A 638 -11.67 68.64 72.40
CA ILE A 638 -10.28 68.63 72.85
C ILE A 638 -9.44 69.37 71.79
N ASN A 639 -9.07 70.61 72.11
CA ASN A 639 -8.18 71.39 71.28
C ASN A 639 -6.74 71.09 71.69
N GLY A 640 -6.05 70.22 70.95
CA GLY A 640 -4.61 69.98 71.11
C GLY A 640 -3.77 70.90 70.22
N ASN A 641 -2.94 71.76 70.83
CA ASN A 641 -1.93 72.49 70.15
C ASN A 641 -0.61 71.67 70.14
N LYS A 642 -0.24 71.22 68.91
CA LYS A 642 0.99 70.63 68.40
C LYS A 642 1.30 69.20 68.76
#